data_76216a0c4c0909e5cbe022d75bbe28c3
#
_entry.id   76216a0c4c0909e5cbe022d75bbe28c3
#
_cell.length_a   1.000
_cell.length_b   1.000
_cell.length_c   1.000
_cell.angle_alpha   90.00
_cell.angle_beta   90.00
_cell.angle_gamma   90.00
#
_symmetry.space_group_name_H-M   'P 1'
#
loop_
_entity.id
_entity.type
_entity.pdbx_description
1 polymer ?
#
loop_
_entity_poly.entity_id
_entity_poly.type
_entity_poly.pdbx_seq_one_letter_code
_entity_poly.pdbx_strand_id
1 'polypeptide(L)'
;MPKQYLQLSNFAGGLNTKFDARDIKDDEITNVSNLQVYKPGQLFSSAPHTQVTTLAGTEPRLGYGIFLFKSDTQIDNTSALTEMLALADTTNSQIDIISDPFGTPAATYEIDLGTTTGGKYIYYYVDGALRTADANGGANNTANWYGFVKRGSSAFGGDINDWESKTNDLAAPGGENCGITDTGYAPTASNSGVGFDVDLSVSITDDDGLWEATTYEFAQSFVYEGDQESLLTTYPETVTLSVNNYFENVYVGLKSAFNERIKGGRVYIRKQGSNDLWTLFLDIDFERGVRKDFGAQDYHGFSATSGAAYSHTSFTDATCDTTNTDATVGHDDDDGAIKAGMWVTGTGIPTVPDATVSSVTSDTEFELSANATATNDPVTLTFHSGFTIKGPSIDTYESINGFSPDIGQISFGQSAGLFYKTVTVCNMRTFVAHVNYYKSTGSSEIKLMPDRILYTPPGKYDTFPPNQFIDIGINDGEDFTALESFGTKLLAFKNSTLYIIDVTSPDDMEWFLESTHNGLGVDKPAAVIRTEFGICWARKTGIYAWSPSQGIVELSAKLDKNLSPMTDITDPVIGYYPQDSHLLIIQNCGAASDALIYDFTTKSFTELGSYTSDAISNIQNDVDNTIFSLGTSIRTYSSAQGSTAWILETKDFDFGNPGVLKRPLKLIVSYSTSSGVTVTSNYYKDGDGAPDGLNSSTWATASNGGVKVIDLKGIGSVASLKFKFTATGNYQINDMTIVYRTIGKSPSTGQN
;
A
#
# COMPACT_ATOMS: atom_id res chain seq x y z
N MET A 1 -47.85 -14.07 -47.15
CA MET A 1 -47.89 -13.92 -45.68
C MET A 1 -47.62 -12.47 -45.29
N PRO A 2 -48.11 -11.99 -44.16
CA PRO A 2 -47.84 -10.63 -43.70
C PRO A 2 -46.34 -10.43 -43.44
N LYS A 3 -45.89 -9.19 -43.37
CA LYS A 3 -44.55 -8.82 -42.92
C LYS A 3 -44.45 -9.09 -41.44
N GLN A 4 -43.30 -9.64 -41.00
CA GLN A 4 -42.93 -9.88 -39.63
C GLN A 4 -41.70 -9.03 -39.28
N TYR A 5 -41.51 -8.75 -38.00
CA TYR A 5 -40.45 -7.93 -37.50
C TYR A 5 -39.71 -8.69 -36.38
N LEU A 6 -38.40 -8.78 -36.45
CA LEU A 6 -37.55 -9.20 -35.37
C LEU A 6 -36.77 -7.95 -34.91
N GLN A 7 -37.07 -7.50 -33.73
CA GLN A 7 -36.43 -6.33 -33.14
C GLN A 7 -35.36 -6.76 -32.14
N LEU A 8 -34.17 -6.20 -32.30
CA LEU A 8 -33.04 -6.29 -31.40
C LEU A 8 -32.91 -4.94 -30.70
N SER A 9 -33.53 -4.80 -29.56
CA SER A 9 -33.59 -3.55 -28.81
C SER A 9 -32.51 -3.40 -27.77
N ASN A 10 -31.65 -4.42 -27.64
CA ASN A 10 -30.71 -4.52 -26.55
C ASN A 10 -29.51 -5.37 -26.98
N PHE A 11 -28.29 -4.96 -26.57
CA PHE A 11 -27.02 -5.69 -26.74
C PHE A 11 -26.33 -5.96 -25.38
N ALA A 12 -27.07 -5.86 -24.28
CA ALA A 12 -26.51 -5.99 -22.94
C ALA A 12 -26.03 -7.41 -22.62
N GLY A 13 -26.41 -8.41 -23.41
CA GLY A 13 -25.93 -9.78 -23.26
C GLY A 13 -24.43 -9.96 -23.53
N GLY A 14 -23.84 -9.04 -24.34
CA GLY A 14 -22.42 -9.01 -24.67
C GLY A 14 -21.94 -10.21 -25.46
N LEU A 15 -20.63 -10.46 -25.41
CA LEU A 15 -19.96 -11.51 -26.15
C LEU A 15 -20.27 -12.90 -25.58
N ASN A 16 -20.70 -13.81 -26.44
CA ASN A 16 -20.89 -15.23 -26.13
C ASN A 16 -20.27 -16.08 -27.24
N THR A 17 -19.15 -16.74 -26.90
CA THR A 17 -18.42 -17.65 -27.81
C THR A 17 -18.59 -19.10 -27.45
N LYS A 18 -19.26 -19.41 -26.33
CA LYS A 18 -19.38 -20.77 -25.79
C LYS A 18 -20.47 -21.58 -26.46
N PHE A 19 -21.55 -20.94 -26.86
CA PHE A 19 -22.68 -21.62 -27.46
C PHE A 19 -22.69 -21.40 -28.98
N ASP A 20 -23.37 -22.30 -29.71
CA ASP A 20 -23.59 -22.12 -31.16
C ASP A 20 -24.22 -20.75 -31.42
N ALA A 21 -23.80 -20.08 -32.48
CA ALA A 21 -24.27 -18.74 -32.85
C ALA A 21 -25.79 -18.62 -32.98
N ARG A 22 -26.50 -19.73 -33.18
CA ARG A 22 -27.97 -19.79 -33.24
C ARG A 22 -28.64 -19.93 -31.88
N ASP A 23 -27.93 -20.54 -30.93
CA ASP A 23 -28.49 -20.91 -29.61
C ASP A 23 -28.28 -19.84 -28.53
N ILE A 24 -27.44 -18.81 -28.81
CA ILE A 24 -27.27 -17.67 -27.91
C ILE A 24 -28.54 -16.82 -27.87
N LYS A 25 -28.67 -15.97 -26.84
CA LYS A 25 -29.82 -15.05 -26.71
C LYS A 25 -29.80 -13.97 -27.78
N ASP A 26 -30.93 -13.35 -28.04
CA ASP A 26 -31.07 -12.30 -29.07
C ASP A 26 -30.29 -11.02 -28.72
N ASP A 27 -29.99 -10.78 -27.44
CA ASP A 27 -29.20 -9.68 -26.92
C ASP A 27 -27.68 -9.97 -26.82
N GLU A 28 -27.26 -11.20 -27.19
CA GLU A 28 -25.88 -11.62 -27.22
C GLU A 28 -25.30 -11.52 -28.64
N ILE A 29 -23.97 -11.38 -28.71
CA ILE A 29 -23.20 -11.16 -29.95
C ILE A 29 -22.09 -12.21 -30.04
N THR A 30 -21.75 -12.60 -31.26
CA THR A 30 -20.74 -13.66 -31.52
C THR A 30 -19.34 -13.11 -31.66
N ASN A 31 -19.19 -11.84 -32.08
CA ASN A 31 -17.90 -11.18 -32.18
C ASN A 31 -18.09 -9.67 -32.01
N VAL A 32 -17.24 -9.06 -31.22
CA VAL A 32 -17.22 -7.62 -30.96
C VAL A 32 -15.79 -7.16 -30.73
N SER A 33 -15.40 -6.07 -31.38
CA SER A 33 -14.10 -5.45 -31.18
C SER A 33 -14.26 -3.93 -31.19
N ASN A 34 -13.68 -3.24 -30.21
CA ASN A 34 -13.72 -1.80 -30.04
C ASN A 34 -15.13 -1.20 -29.92
N LEU A 35 -16.07 -2.00 -29.41
CA LEU A 35 -17.40 -1.55 -29.02
C LEU A 35 -17.66 -1.95 -27.58
N GLN A 36 -18.26 -1.06 -26.81
CA GLN A 36 -18.65 -1.25 -25.40
C GLN A 36 -20.15 -1.04 -25.22
N VAL A 37 -20.71 -1.65 -24.19
CA VAL A 37 -22.06 -1.38 -23.72
C VAL A 37 -22.03 -0.14 -22.83
N TYR A 38 -22.52 1.00 -23.32
CA TYR A 38 -22.49 2.26 -22.55
C TYR A 38 -23.71 2.43 -21.65
N LYS A 39 -24.86 2.27 -22.24
CA LYS A 39 -26.13 2.19 -21.51
C LYS A 39 -26.73 0.82 -21.83
N PRO A 40 -27.40 0.20 -20.87
CA PRO A 40 -28.06 -1.07 -21.16
C PRO A 40 -28.80 -1.02 -22.46
N GLY A 41 -28.35 -1.77 -23.47
CA GLY A 41 -28.96 -1.83 -24.79
C GLY A 41 -28.24 -1.10 -25.91
N GLN A 42 -27.27 -0.26 -25.66
CA GLN A 42 -26.56 0.50 -26.70
C GLN A 42 -25.09 0.06 -26.77
N LEU A 43 -24.59 -0.14 -28.00
CA LEU A 43 -23.18 -0.33 -28.29
C LEU A 43 -22.57 0.95 -28.84
N PHE A 44 -21.45 1.39 -28.34
CA PHE A 44 -20.73 2.54 -28.87
C PHE A 44 -19.24 2.23 -29.07
N SER A 45 -18.64 2.90 -30.07
CA SER A 45 -17.20 2.77 -30.32
C SER A 45 -16.38 3.31 -29.15
N SER A 46 -15.40 2.56 -28.72
CA SER A 46 -14.58 2.86 -27.56
C SER A 46 -13.24 3.49 -27.94
N ALA A 47 -12.76 4.42 -27.13
CA ALA A 47 -11.35 4.78 -27.10
C ALA A 47 -10.61 3.77 -26.23
N PRO A 48 -9.45 3.27 -26.64
CA PRO A 48 -8.75 2.27 -25.84
C PRO A 48 -8.21 2.86 -24.53
N HIS A 49 -7.57 4.01 -24.59
CA HIS A 49 -7.00 4.72 -23.45
C HIS A 49 -6.57 6.13 -23.85
N THR A 50 -6.32 6.98 -22.85
CA THR A 50 -5.83 8.34 -23.04
C THR A 50 -4.44 8.47 -22.43
N GLN A 51 -3.54 9.15 -23.13
CA GLN A 51 -2.22 9.46 -22.61
C GLN A 51 -2.33 10.62 -21.60
N VAL A 52 -1.78 10.43 -20.41
CA VAL A 52 -1.67 11.47 -19.37
C VAL A 52 -0.38 12.23 -19.53
N THR A 53 0.77 11.51 -19.56
CA THR A 53 2.10 12.11 -19.70
C THR A 53 3.06 11.16 -20.38
N THR A 54 4.19 11.69 -20.84
CA THR A 54 5.34 10.91 -21.31
C THR A 54 6.50 11.20 -20.35
N LEU A 55 7.05 10.15 -19.77
CA LEU A 55 8.21 10.22 -18.91
C LEU A 55 9.41 9.62 -19.65
N ALA A 56 10.51 10.36 -19.66
CA ALA A 56 11.75 9.87 -20.26
C ALA A 56 12.34 8.73 -19.40
N GLY A 57 12.73 7.64 -20.02
CA GLY A 57 13.46 6.56 -19.35
C GLY A 57 12.64 5.52 -18.63
N THR A 58 11.33 5.70 -18.48
CA THR A 58 10.48 4.73 -17.81
C THR A 58 10.10 3.58 -18.71
N GLU A 59 10.35 2.36 -18.27
CA GLU A 59 9.91 1.14 -18.96
C GLU A 59 9.03 0.29 -18.06
N PRO A 60 7.88 -0.23 -18.55
CA PRO A 60 7.01 -1.09 -17.78
C PRO A 60 7.70 -2.42 -17.45
N ARG A 61 7.49 -2.94 -16.26
CA ARG A 61 8.03 -4.21 -15.78
C ARG A 61 7.02 -5.34 -15.88
N LEU A 62 6.43 -5.57 -17.07
CA LEU A 62 5.58 -6.74 -17.36
C LEU A 62 4.61 -7.08 -16.23
N GLY A 63 3.75 -6.14 -15.89
CA GLY A 63 2.78 -6.29 -14.80
C GLY A 63 3.26 -5.81 -13.44
N TYR A 64 4.31 -5.00 -13.37
CA TYR A 64 4.85 -4.42 -12.13
C TYR A 64 5.21 -2.95 -12.31
N GLY A 65 5.63 -2.30 -11.23
CA GLY A 65 6.35 -1.04 -11.26
C GLY A 65 5.54 0.21 -11.04
N ILE A 66 4.21 0.14 -10.93
CA ILE A 66 3.34 1.30 -10.66
C ILE A 66 2.59 1.11 -9.34
N PHE A 67 2.46 2.20 -8.58
CA PHE A 67 1.62 2.25 -7.40
C PHE A 67 1.02 3.63 -7.19
N LEU A 68 -0.30 3.69 -7.10
CA LEU A 68 -1.06 4.90 -6.82
C LEU A 68 -1.41 4.96 -5.35
N PHE A 69 -1.13 6.07 -4.68
CA PHE A 69 -1.40 6.26 -3.27
C PHE A 69 -1.74 7.71 -2.94
N LYS A 70 -2.38 7.92 -1.78
CA LYS A 70 -2.62 9.26 -1.22
C LYS A 70 -1.74 9.44 -0.01
N SER A 71 -0.95 10.49 -0.02
CA SER A 71 -0.15 10.84 1.15
C SER A 71 -1.07 11.30 2.27
N ASP A 72 -1.05 10.60 3.40
CA ASP A 72 -1.77 10.94 4.62
C ASP A 72 -0.95 11.82 5.58
N THR A 73 0.30 12.11 5.25
CA THR A 73 1.12 13.04 5.99
C THR A 73 0.60 14.46 5.79
N GLN A 74 -0.33 14.86 6.63
CA GLN A 74 -0.70 16.25 6.80
C GLN A 74 0.37 16.92 7.67
N ILE A 75 1.21 17.70 7.02
CA ILE A 75 2.25 18.46 7.70
C ILE A 75 1.66 19.68 8.40
N ASP A 76 0.57 20.17 7.88
CA ASP A 76 -0.30 21.17 8.51
C ASP A 76 -1.76 20.80 8.23
N ASN A 77 -2.67 21.26 9.07
CA ASN A 77 -4.12 21.04 8.92
C ASN A 77 -4.71 21.76 7.70
N THR A 78 -3.89 22.35 6.83
CA THR A 78 -4.30 23.15 5.69
C THR A 78 -3.98 22.48 4.35
N SER A 79 -3.10 21.48 4.32
CA SER A 79 -2.73 20.78 3.09
C SER A 79 -3.75 19.69 2.75
N ALA A 80 -4.29 19.75 1.53
CA ALA A 80 -5.10 18.66 1.00
C ALA A 80 -4.26 17.40 0.82
N LEU A 81 -4.87 16.23 1.05
CA LEU A 81 -4.24 14.94 0.72
C LEU A 81 -3.89 14.93 -0.77
N THR A 82 -2.62 14.78 -1.08
CA THR A 82 -2.13 14.79 -2.46
C THR A 82 -2.08 13.36 -3.00
N GLU A 83 -2.69 13.14 -4.14
CA GLU A 83 -2.56 11.90 -4.87
C GLU A 83 -1.19 11.81 -5.54
N MET A 84 -0.53 10.67 -5.38
CA MET A 84 0.84 10.44 -5.83
C MET A 84 0.94 9.10 -6.56
N LEU A 85 1.84 9.06 -7.54
CA LEU A 85 2.18 7.86 -8.30
C LEU A 85 3.65 7.52 -8.08
N ALA A 86 3.92 6.35 -7.52
CA ALA A 86 5.26 5.76 -7.55
C ALA A 86 5.45 4.98 -8.84
N LEU A 87 6.57 5.20 -9.52
CA LEU A 87 6.87 4.62 -10.82
C LEU A 87 8.32 4.15 -10.86
N ALA A 88 8.54 2.87 -11.18
CA ALA A 88 9.89 2.34 -11.33
C ALA A 88 10.54 2.86 -12.62
N ASP A 89 11.60 3.64 -12.50
CA ASP A 89 12.51 3.99 -13.59
C ASP A 89 13.69 3.03 -13.59
N THR A 90 13.72 2.19 -14.58
CA THR A 90 14.71 1.13 -14.71
C THR A 90 15.96 1.57 -15.45
N THR A 91 15.89 2.69 -16.16
CA THR A 91 17.03 3.28 -16.86
C THR A 91 17.98 3.93 -15.88
N ASN A 92 17.44 4.62 -14.89
CA ASN A 92 18.21 5.33 -13.87
C ASN A 92 18.30 4.58 -12.52
N SER A 93 17.72 3.37 -12.44
CA SER A 93 17.69 2.57 -11.20
C SER A 93 17.07 3.31 -10.02
N GLN A 94 15.95 3.97 -10.24
CA GLN A 94 15.28 4.81 -9.24
C GLN A 94 13.76 4.56 -9.23
N ILE A 95 13.10 5.11 -8.22
CA ILE A 95 11.65 5.24 -8.17
C ILE A 95 11.32 6.72 -8.27
N ASP A 96 10.54 7.06 -9.28
CA ASP A 96 10.01 8.41 -9.45
C ASP A 96 8.70 8.55 -8.68
N ILE A 97 8.59 9.59 -7.88
CA ILE A 97 7.32 9.98 -7.24
C ILE A 97 6.74 11.16 -8.01
N ILE A 98 5.55 10.97 -8.56
CA ILE A 98 4.85 11.94 -9.40
C ILE A 98 3.66 12.46 -8.61
N SER A 99 3.59 13.76 -8.39
CA SER A 99 2.43 14.42 -7.80
C SER A 99 1.38 14.74 -8.86
N ASP A 100 0.11 14.74 -8.45
CA ASP A 100 -1.06 15.04 -9.29
C ASP A 100 -1.05 14.29 -10.65
N PRO A 101 -0.98 12.93 -10.63
CA PRO A 101 -0.78 12.15 -11.85
C PRO A 101 -1.90 12.29 -12.88
N PHE A 102 -3.09 12.74 -12.49
CA PHE A 102 -4.25 12.93 -13.38
C PHE A 102 -4.51 14.38 -13.80
N GLY A 103 -3.90 15.36 -13.10
CA GLY A 103 -4.05 16.78 -13.39
C GLY A 103 -2.88 17.35 -14.18
N THR A 104 -1.93 17.98 -13.49
CA THR A 104 -0.69 18.48 -14.09
C THR A 104 0.49 17.71 -13.50
N PRO A 105 0.83 16.54 -14.07
CA PRO A 105 1.85 15.69 -13.52
C PRO A 105 3.19 16.41 -13.44
N ALA A 106 3.78 16.47 -12.27
CA ALA A 106 5.13 16.94 -12.05
C ALA A 106 5.96 15.81 -11.45
N ALA A 107 7.06 15.44 -12.10
CA ALA A 107 8.08 14.61 -11.48
C ALA A 107 8.68 15.41 -10.34
N THR A 108 8.46 14.99 -9.11
CA THR A 108 8.80 15.78 -7.95
C THR A 108 9.96 15.21 -7.17
N TYR A 109 10.11 13.87 -7.18
CA TYR A 109 11.15 13.22 -6.37
C TYR A 109 11.69 12.01 -7.10
N GLU A 110 12.99 11.85 -7.05
CA GLU A 110 13.74 10.70 -7.56
C GLU A 110 14.39 9.99 -6.37
N ILE A 111 14.08 8.70 -6.21
CA ILE A 111 14.62 7.90 -5.12
C ILE A 111 15.60 6.92 -5.72
N ASP A 112 16.89 7.19 -5.54
CA ASP A 112 17.96 6.36 -6.05
C ASP A 112 18.02 5.03 -5.29
N LEU A 113 17.91 3.94 -6.02
CA LEU A 113 17.99 2.57 -5.49
C LEU A 113 19.38 1.95 -5.68
N GLY A 114 20.34 2.69 -6.18
CA GLY A 114 21.65 2.17 -6.55
C GLY A 114 21.60 1.33 -7.83
N THR A 115 22.26 0.19 -7.86
CA THR A 115 22.24 -0.71 -9.03
C THR A 115 21.06 -1.66 -8.98
N THR A 116 20.01 -1.38 -9.74
CA THR A 116 18.88 -2.29 -9.90
C THR A 116 18.88 -2.88 -11.31
N THR A 117 19.02 -4.17 -11.43
CA THR A 117 18.88 -4.86 -12.69
C THR A 117 17.61 -5.69 -12.69
N GLY A 118 16.57 -5.18 -13.33
CA GLY A 118 15.40 -5.97 -13.65
C GLY A 118 14.37 -6.15 -12.57
N GLY A 119 14.32 -5.27 -11.56
CA GLY A 119 13.43 -5.37 -10.40
C GLY A 119 11.94 -5.41 -10.74
N LYS A 120 11.23 -6.34 -10.13
CA LYS A 120 9.77 -6.41 -10.12
C LYS A 120 9.27 -5.81 -8.83
N TYR A 121 9.11 -4.48 -8.81
CA TYR A 121 8.72 -3.77 -7.61
C TYR A 121 7.26 -3.97 -7.29
N ILE A 122 6.99 -4.29 -6.02
CA ILE A 122 5.68 -4.29 -5.39
C ILE A 122 5.68 -3.24 -4.29
N TYR A 123 4.55 -2.61 -4.08
CA TYR A 123 4.44 -1.47 -3.19
C TYR A 123 3.26 -1.61 -2.24
N TYR A 124 3.38 -0.97 -1.09
CA TYR A 124 2.24 -0.65 -0.23
C TYR A 124 2.51 0.65 0.52
N TYR A 125 1.44 1.34 0.89
CA TYR A 125 1.50 2.59 1.61
C TYR A 125 0.65 2.49 2.87
N VAL A 126 1.25 2.81 4.01
CA VAL A 126 0.58 2.81 5.31
C VAL A 126 1.38 3.69 6.28
N ASP A 127 0.69 4.39 7.18
CA ASP A 127 1.27 5.25 8.22
C ASP A 127 2.32 6.25 7.70
N GLY A 128 1.99 6.95 6.61
CA GLY A 128 2.86 7.98 6.04
C GLY A 128 4.11 7.46 5.32
N ALA A 129 4.29 6.15 5.18
CA ALA A 129 5.44 5.56 4.52
C ALA A 129 5.05 4.72 3.30
N LEU A 130 5.66 5.04 2.15
CA LEU A 130 5.65 4.18 0.98
C LEU A 130 6.72 3.11 1.14
N ARG A 131 6.33 1.86 0.99
CA ARG A 131 7.22 0.71 1.10
C ARG A 131 7.27 -0.03 -0.21
N THR A 132 8.46 -0.48 -0.60
CA THR A 132 8.66 -1.25 -1.83
C THR A 132 9.56 -2.44 -1.59
N ALA A 133 9.29 -3.53 -2.27
CA ALA A 133 10.13 -4.70 -2.32
C ALA A 133 10.34 -5.17 -3.76
N ASP A 134 11.52 -5.71 -4.05
CA ASP A 134 11.81 -6.34 -5.33
C ASP A 134 11.48 -7.84 -5.28
N ALA A 135 10.36 -8.21 -5.88
CA ALA A 135 9.89 -9.60 -5.97
C ALA A 135 10.77 -10.52 -6.85
N ASN A 136 11.78 -9.98 -7.52
CA ASN A 136 12.71 -10.79 -8.33
C ASN A 136 13.60 -11.70 -7.49
N GLY A 137 13.91 -11.32 -6.26
CA GLY A 137 14.73 -12.13 -5.35
C GLY A 137 16.14 -12.41 -5.89
N GLY A 138 16.68 -11.54 -6.73
CA GLY A 138 17.98 -11.75 -7.38
C GLY A 138 19.16 -11.56 -6.43
N ALA A 139 20.21 -12.37 -6.61
CA ALA A 139 21.44 -12.34 -5.82
C ALA A 139 22.24 -11.01 -5.93
N ASN A 140 21.85 -10.11 -6.80
CA ASN A 140 22.56 -8.88 -7.10
C ASN A 140 21.84 -7.60 -6.61
N ASN A 141 20.66 -7.72 -6.00
CA ASN A 141 19.96 -6.57 -5.44
C ASN A 141 20.43 -6.32 -4.01
N THR A 142 21.18 -5.26 -3.83
CA THR A 142 21.63 -4.80 -2.52
C THR A 142 20.53 -4.12 -1.72
N ALA A 143 19.34 -3.98 -2.32
CA ALA A 143 18.25 -3.25 -1.72
C ALA A 143 16.91 -3.86 -2.13
N ASN A 144 16.47 -4.86 -1.39
CA ASN A 144 15.22 -5.57 -1.66
C ASN A 144 13.99 -4.91 -1.02
N TRP A 145 14.19 -3.91 -0.18
CA TRP A 145 13.13 -3.17 0.48
C TRP A 145 13.59 -1.75 0.83
N TYR A 146 12.73 -0.79 0.60
CA TYR A 146 12.92 0.59 1.01
C TYR A 146 11.64 1.14 1.61
N GLY A 147 11.77 1.88 2.71
CA GLY A 147 10.73 2.75 3.20
C GLY A 147 11.04 4.17 2.75
N PHE A 148 10.04 4.85 2.24
CA PHE A 148 10.11 6.25 1.85
C PHE A 148 9.14 7.02 2.72
N VAL A 149 9.68 7.89 3.55
CA VAL A 149 8.90 8.70 4.49
C VAL A 149 8.90 10.13 3.99
N LYS A 150 7.72 10.70 3.84
CA LYS A 150 7.60 12.14 3.62
C LYS A 150 7.88 12.85 4.94
N ARG A 151 8.83 13.76 4.95
CA ARG A 151 9.14 14.54 6.13
C ARG A 151 8.00 15.45 6.54
N GLY A 152 7.69 15.44 7.84
CA GLY A 152 6.64 16.24 8.43
C GLY A 152 7.09 17.56 9.06
N SER A 153 8.41 17.81 9.23
CA SER A 153 8.87 18.96 10.02
C SER A 153 10.27 19.42 9.66
N SER A 154 10.44 20.73 9.48
CA SER A 154 11.73 21.39 9.37
C SER A 154 12.50 21.45 10.70
N ALA A 155 11.88 21.07 11.82
CA ALA A 155 12.50 21.13 13.15
C ALA A 155 13.75 20.25 13.26
N PHE A 156 13.87 19.25 12.43
CA PHE A 156 14.99 18.31 12.39
C PHE A 156 15.92 18.49 11.19
N GLY A 157 15.87 19.63 10.51
CA GLY A 157 16.85 20.05 9.51
C GLY A 157 16.58 19.59 8.08
N GLY A 158 15.35 19.20 7.73
CA GLY A 158 14.95 18.85 6.39
C GLY A 158 13.86 19.69 5.78
N ASP A 159 13.71 19.60 4.47
CA ASP A 159 12.58 20.19 3.79
C ASP A 159 11.33 19.34 4.03
N ILE A 160 10.24 19.97 4.45
CA ILE A 160 8.94 19.31 4.71
C ILE A 160 8.34 18.65 3.48
N ASN A 161 8.86 18.91 2.31
CA ASN A 161 8.38 18.37 1.04
C ASN A 161 9.24 17.22 0.51
N ASP A 162 10.33 16.87 1.16
CA ASP A 162 11.24 15.86 0.67
C ASP A 162 10.81 14.43 1.06
N TRP A 163 11.02 13.51 0.13
CA TRP A 163 10.94 12.09 0.36
C TRP A 163 12.34 11.55 0.60
N GLU A 164 12.52 10.82 1.68
CA GLU A 164 13.79 10.20 1.98
C GLU A 164 13.72 8.68 1.93
N SER A 165 14.72 8.10 1.29
CA SER A 165 14.94 6.67 1.26
C SER A 165 15.50 6.19 2.58
N LYS A 166 14.83 5.26 3.24
CA LYS A 166 15.28 4.61 4.47
C LYS A 166 15.17 3.10 4.32
N THR A 167 16.11 2.38 4.90
CA THR A 167 15.97 0.93 5.02
C THR A 167 14.86 0.59 6.01
N ASN A 168 14.19 -0.55 5.86
CA ASN A 168 13.16 -0.99 6.81
C ASN A 168 13.73 -1.51 8.13
N ASP A 169 15.02 -1.38 8.32
CA ASP A 169 15.65 -1.81 9.55
C ASP A 169 15.19 -0.91 10.69
N LEU A 170 14.36 -1.46 11.54
CA LEU A 170 14.07 -0.89 12.84
C LEU A 170 15.27 -1.19 13.76
N ALA A 171 16.43 -0.62 13.41
CA ALA A 171 17.67 -0.87 14.11
C ALA A 171 17.52 -0.53 15.59
N ALA A 172 17.90 -1.47 16.43
CA ALA A 172 18.06 -1.19 17.84
C ALA A 172 19.13 -0.10 18.05
N PRO A 173 18.99 0.78 19.04
CA PRO A 173 19.99 1.79 19.33
C PRO A 173 21.35 1.14 19.60
N GLY A 174 22.41 1.71 19.03
CA GLY A 174 23.78 1.30 19.34
C GLY A 174 24.07 1.56 20.82
N GLY A 175 24.60 0.57 21.52
CA GLY A 175 24.84 0.63 22.97
C GLY A 175 25.92 1.62 23.43
N GLU A 176 26.55 2.34 22.52
CA GLU A 176 27.75 3.11 22.87
C GLU A 176 27.51 4.52 23.41
N ASN A 177 26.28 5.04 23.35
CA ASN A 177 26.05 6.46 23.64
C ASN A 177 24.76 6.78 24.39
N CYS A 178 24.12 5.82 24.95
CA CYS A 178 22.98 6.05 25.82
C CYS A 178 23.45 5.79 27.24
N GLY A 179 23.78 6.83 27.97
CA GLY A 179 24.23 6.72 29.36
C GLY A 179 23.05 6.72 30.30
N ILE A 180 22.91 5.71 31.15
CA ILE A 180 22.15 5.82 32.38
C ILE A 180 23.16 5.88 33.50
N THR A 181 23.27 7.05 34.14
CA THR A 181 24.19 7.25 35.24
C THR A 181 23.42 7.50 36.54
N ASP A 182 24.00 7.08 37.66
CA ASP A 182 23.42 7.30 38.99
C ASP A 182 24.09 8.47 39.74
N THR A 183 24.98 9.24 39.07
CA THR A 183 25.85 10.21 39.73
C THR A 183 25.49 11.67 39.49
N GLY A 184 24.21 12.01 39.30
CA GLY A 184 23.82 13.39 39.11
C GLY A 184 24.38 13.98 37.80
N TYR A 185 23.50 14.50 37.01
CA TYR A 185 23.75 14.88 35.62
C TYR A 185 24.20 16.33 35.47
N ALA A 186 25.31 16.51 34.80
CA ALA A 186 25.62 17.77 34.15
C ALA A 186 25.47 17.57 32.64
N PRO A 187 24.51 18.24 31.99
CA PRO A 187 24.32 18.09 30.56
C PRO A 187 25.61 18.46 29.81
N THR A 188 26.20 17.50 29.14
CA THR A 188 27.34 17.75 28.28
C THR A 188 26.89 17.82 26.83
N ALA A 189 27.13 18.93 26.16
CA ALA A 189 26.81 19.17 24.74
C ALA A 189 27.61 18.29 23.76
N SER A 190 28.36 17.30 24.23
CA SER A 190 29.34 16.58 23.44
C SER A 190 29.03 15.11 23.15
N ASN A 191 27.84 14.63 23.43
CA ASN A 191 27.50 13.26 23.11
C ASN A 191 27.27 13.07 21.61
N SER A 192 28.24 12.49 20.93
CA SER A 192 28.26 12.22 19.50
C SER A 192 27.51 10.94 19.13
N GLY A 193 26.28 10.79 19.57
CA GLY A 193 25.46 9.64 19.24
C GLY A 193 24.19 10.00 18.49
N VAL A 194 23.38 9.02 18.17
CA VAL A 194 22.09 9.18 17.48
C VAL A 194 20.95 9.04 18.48
N GLY A 195 19.98 9.96 18.48
CA GLY A 195 18.74 9.83 19.22
C GLY A 195 18.67 10.66 20.51
N PHE A 196 18.69 10.01 21.65
CA PHE A 196 18.54 10.65 22.96
C PHE A 196 19.41 9.99 24.01
N ASP A 197 19.70 10.72 25.08
CA ASP A 197 20.35 10.22 26.30
C ASP A 197 19.40 10.35 27.47
N VAL A 198 19.49 9.41 28.39
CA VAL A 198 18.75 9.43 29.66
C VAL A 198 19.75 9.41 30.79
N ASP A 199 19.65 10.41 31.65
CA ASP A 199 20.42 10.48 32.88
C ASP A 199 19.50 10.50 34.06
N LEU A 200 19.84 9.76 35.08
CA LEU A 200 19.05 9.70 36.30
C LEU A 200 19.95 9.72 37.53
N SER A 201 19.46 10.35 38.59
CA SER A 201 20.01 10.18 39.92
C SER A 201 18.98 9.48 40.82
N VAL A 202 19.49 8.71 41.73
CA VAL A 202 18.67 7.99 42.72
C VAL A 202 18.65 8.80 44.01
N SER A 203 17.46 9.23 44.43
CA SER A 203 17.28 9.78 45.78
C SER A 203 17.23 8.64 46.80
N ILE A 204 18.04 8.77 47.84
CA ILE A 204 18.15 7.76 48.88
C ILE A 204 17.39 8.18 50.16
N THR A 205 16.69 9.29 50.14
CA THR A 205 16.26 9.95 51.40
C THR A 205 14.76 9.79 51.73
N ASP A 206 13.94 9.23 50.84
CA ASP A 206 12.49 9.19 51.03
C ASP A 206 11.94 7.75 50.87
N ASP A 207 11.21 7.28 51.93
CA ASP A 207 10.66 5.91 51.98
C ASP A 207 9.33 5.74 51.20
N ASP A 208 8.90 6.74 50.46
CA ASP A 208 7.57 6.77 49.83
C ASP A 208 7.52 6.17 48.40
N GLY A 209 8.63 5.69 47.85
CA GLY A 209 8.72 5.10 46.52
C GLY A 209 8.14 3.69 46.44
N LEU A 210 7.58 3.37 45.27
CA LEU A 210 7.02 2.05 44.99
C LEU A 210 8.03 1.07 44.34
N TRP A 211 9.27 1.53 44.06
CA TRP A 211 10.33 0.66 43.57
C TRP A 211 10.98 -0.12 44.72
N GLU A 212 11.09 -1.43 44.55
CA GLU A 212 11.69 -2.31 45.56
C GLU A 212 13.20 -2.08 45.68
N ALA A 213 13.73 -2.31 46.89
CA ALA A 213 15.15 -2.27 47.12
C ALA A 213 15.87 -3.44 46.41
N THR A 214 16.46 -3.17 45.27
CA THR A 214 17.18 -4.13 44.44
C THR A 214 18.02 -3.40 43.38
N THR A 215 18.79 -4.15 42.61
CA THR A 215 19.49 -3.62 41.44
C THR A 215 18.63 -3.76 40.20
N TYR A 216 18.54 -2.67 39.44
CA TYR A 216 17.79 -2.59 38.20
C TYR A 216 18.73 -2.50 37.01
N GLU A 217 18.31 -3.11 35.91
CA GLU A 217 18.89 -2.95 34.57
C GLU A 217 17.91 -2.24 33.64
N PHE A 218 18.44 -1.54 32.67
CA PHE A 218 17.69 -0.72 31.75
C PHE A 218 17.92 -1.17 30.32
N ALA A 219 16.92 -0.91 29.47
CA ALA A 219 17.02 -1.10 28.03
C ALA A 219 16.29 0.04 27.31
N GLN A 220 16.71 0.30 26.10
CA GLN A 220 16.19 1.36 25.25
C GLN A 220 15.75 0.80 23.92
N SER A 221 14.69 1.40 23.35
CA SER A 221 14.25 1.25 21.96
C SER A 221 14.10 2.59 21.28
N PHE A 222 14.09 2.58 19.95
CA PHE A 222 13.60 3.69 19.14
C PHE A 222 12.18 3.47 18.70
N VAL A 223 11.41 4.57 18.60
CA VAL A 223 10.07 4.60 18.06
C VAL A 223 10.10 5.28 16.70
N TYR A 224 9.61 4.58 15.69
CA TYR A 224 9.53 5.00 14.31
C TYR A 224 8.10 5.47 13.97
N GLU A 225 7.86 5.88 12.73
CA GLU A 225 6.52 6.20 12.23
C GLU A 225 5.51 5.05 12.49
N GLY A 226 4.26 5.39 12.70
CA GLY A 226 3.22 4.42 13.01
C GLY A 226 3.40 3.70 14.34
N ASP A 227 4.09 4.33 15.30
CA ASP A 227 4.37 3.79 16.63
C ASP A 227 5.08 2.42 16.60
N GLN A 228 5.82 2.15 15.53
CA GLN A 228 6.64 0.96 15.39
C GLN A 228 7.90 1.09 16.23
N GLU A 229 8.30 0.02 16.87
CA GLU A 229 9.37 0.06 17.87
C GLU A 229 10.48 -0.94 17.51
N SER A 230 11.73 -0.50 17.67
CA SER A 230 12.90 -1.35 17.53
C SER A 230 12.98 -2.41 18.64
N LEU A 231 13.83 -3.41 18.45
CA LEU A 231 14.24 -4.29 19.55
C LEU A 231 14.95 -3.48 20.66
N LEU A 232 14.99 -4.05 21.83
CA LEU A 232 15.66 -3.47 22.98
C LEU A 232 17.17 -3.60 22.87
N THR A 233 17.88 -2.54 23.23
CA THR A 233 19.31 -2.57 23.55
C THR A 233 19.48 -2.32 25.03
N THR A 234 20.11 -3.27 25.72
CA THR A 234 20.39 -3.15 27.16
C THR A 234 21.56 -2.22 27.42
N TYR A 235 21.45 -1.43 28.48
CA TYR A 235 22.54 -0.62 28.95
C TYR A 235 23.50 -1.46 29.79
N PRO A 236 24.80 -1.19 29.76
CA PRO A 236 25.77 -1.86 30.63
C PRO A 236 25.67 -1.41 32.09
N GLU A 237 25.18 -0.20 32.33
CA GLU A 237 25.02 0.40 33.64
C GLU A 237 23.78 -0.14 34.34
N THR A 238 23.90 -0.31 35.65
CA THR A 238 22.80 -0.72 36.51
C THR A 238 22.66 0.22 37.70
N VAL A 239 21.45 0.37 38.20
CA VAL A 239 21.17 1.23 39.37
C VAL A 239 20.67 0.39 40.53
N THR A 240 21.25 0.60 41.70
CA THR A 240 20.90 -0.14 42.93
C THR A 240 20.14 0.76 43.89
N LEU A 241 18.92 0.41 44.19
CA LEU A 241 18.16 0.98 45.30
C LEU A 241 18.47 0.20 46.57
N SER A 242 18.98 0.89 47.59
CA SER A 242 19.31 0.27 48.87
C SER A 242 18.11 0.15 49.81
N VAL A 243 17.07 0.96 49.57
CA VAL A 243 15.74 0.95 50.24
C VAL A 243 14.67 1.07 49.19
N ASN A 244 13.44 0.77 49.53
CA ASN A 244 12.30 1.06 48.64
C ASN A 244 12.21 2.57 48.42
N ASN A 245 12.28 2.99 47.15
CA ASN A 245 12.43 4.39 46.83
C ASN A 245 11.84 4.72 45.47
N TYR A 246 12.14 5.90 44.96
CA TYR A 246 11.79 6.37 43.63
C TYR A 246 13.04 6.91 42.91
N PHE A 247 12.96 7.01 41.56
CA PHE A 247 13.99 7.63 40.75
C PHE A 247 13.71 9.13 40.67
N GLU A 248 14.66 9.94 41.07
CA GLU A 248 14.63 11.40 40.98
C GLU A 248 15.62 11.93 39.95
N ASN A 249 15.39 13.18 39.53
CA ASN A 249 16.23 13.90 38.60
C ASN A 249 16.54 13.08 37.34
N VAL A 250 15.48 12.48 36.74
CA VAL A 250 15.60 11.80 35.47
C VAL A 250 15.55 12.84 34.37
N TYR A 251 16.64 12.98 33.63
CA TYR A 251 16.76 13.89 32.52
C TYR A 251 16.78 13.14 31.19
N VAL A 252 16.22 13.75 30.17
CA VAL A 252 16.31 13.25 28.79
C VAL A 252 16.86 14.35 27.91
N GLY A 253 17.99 14.11 27.28
CA GLY A 253 18.61 15.00 26.32
C GLY A 253 18.46 14.53 24.89
N LEU A 254 18.16 15.44 23.97
CA LEU A 254 18.17 15.14 22.53
C LEU A 254 19.56 15.30 21.94
N LYS A 255 19.94 14.36 21.10
CA LYS A 255 21.17 14.42 20.31
C LYS A 255 20.93 15.15 18.98
N SER A 256 21.99 15.74 18.43
CA SER A 256 21.92 16.53 17.21
C SER A 256 21.79 15.72 15.92
N ALA A 257 21.97 14.40 15.97
CA ALA A 257 21.89 13.53 14.82
C ALA A 257 21.07 12.27 15.14
N PHE A 258 20.01 12.04 14.39
CA PHE A 258 19.22 10.82 14.45
C PHE A 258 18.62 10.49 13.08
N ASN A 259 18.26 9.23 12.89
CA ASN A 259 17.58 8.79 11.68
C ASN A 259 16.20 9.45 11.63
N GLU A 260 15.87 10.04 10.50
CA GLU A 260 14.64 10.83 10.32
C GLU A 260 13.34 10.03 10.38
N ARG A 261 13.41 8.72 10.23
CA ARG A 261 12.30 7.82 10.55
C ARG A 261 12.00 7.77 12.05
N ILE A 262 13.00 8.02 12.91
CA ILE A 262 12.85 7.92 14.36
C ILE A 262 12.11 9.17 14.85
N LYS A 263 10.96 8.96 15.49
CA LYS A 263 10.14 10.01 16.09
C LYS A 263 10.33 10.13 17.59
N GLY A 264 10.94 9.13 18.20
CA GLY A 264 11.17 9.08 19.63
C GLY A 264 11.84 7.82 20.08
N GLY A 265 11.65 7.45 21.32
CA GLY A 265 12.14 6.21 21.90
C GLY A 265 11.46 5.89 23.22
N ARG A 266 11.75 4.71 23.74
CA ARG A 266 11.27 4.24 25.04
C ARG A 266 12.41 3.69 25.86
N VAL A 267 12.36 3.92 27.14
CA VAL A 267 13.25 3.33 28.12
C VAL A 267 12.47 2.34 28.95
N TYR A 268 13.02 1.18 29.13
CA TYR A 268 12.44 0.08 29.91
C TYR A 268 13.34 -0.29 31.07
N ILE A 269 12.77 -0.84 32.10
CA ILE A 269 13.44 -1.22 33.33
C ILE A 269 12.98 -2.60 33.77
N ARG A 270 13.88 -3.38 34.37
CA ARG A 270 13.55 -4.60 35.09
C ARG A 270 14.57 -4.87 36.20
N LYS A 271 14.31 -5.82 37.10
CA LYS A 271 15.28 -6.28 38.07
C LYS A 271 16.43 -6.98 37.37
N GLN A 272 17.66 -6.64 37.74
CA GLN A 272 18.86 -7.18 37.10
C GLN A 272 18.89 -8.71 37.18
N GLY A 273 19.12 -9.36 36.03
CA GLY A 273 19.22 -10.81 35.93
C GLY A 273 17.92 -11.57 36.19
N SER A 274 16.78 -10.91 36.28
CA SER A 274 15.48 -11.55 36.34
C SER A 274 14.96 -11.92 34.95
N ASN A 275 13.97 -12.81 34.92
CA ASN A 275 13.17 -13.07 33.72
C ASN A 275 11.87 -12.26 33.69
N ASP A 276 11.80 -11.18 34.50
CA ASP A 276 10.66 -10.29 34.50
C ASP A 276 10.52 -9.58 33.13
N LEU A 277 9.29 -9.22 32.77
CA LEU A 277 9.04 -8.44 31.56
C LEU A 277 9.69 -7.06 31.69
N TRP A 278 10.12 -6.52 30.56
CA TRP A 278 10.63 -5.17 30.48
C TRP A 278 9.48 -4.16 30.65
N THR A 279 9.44 -3.49 31.79
CA THR A 279 8.43 -2.50 32.16
C THR A 279 8.79 -1.13 31.62
N LEU A 280 7.83 -0.41 31.04
CA LEU A 280 8.05 0.92 30.50
C LEU A 280 8.41 1.92 31.59
N PHE A 281 9.52 2.62 31.40
CA PHE A 281 10.04 3.61 32.33
C PHE A 281 9.85 5.05 31.84
N LEU A 282 10.15 5.32 30.56
CA LEU A 282 9.96 6.62 29.90
C LEU A 282 9.45 6.41 28.48
N ASP A 283 8.57 7.30 28.04
CA ASP A 283 8.10 7.44 26.67
C ASP A 283 8.54 8.81 26.15
N ILE A 284 9.33 8.83 25.08
CA ILE A 284 10.02 10.00 24.56
C ILE A 284 9.56 10.25 23.13
N ASP A 285 9.02 11.43 22.91
CA ASP A 285 8.59 11.93 21.60
C ASP A 285 9.46 13.16 21.27
N PHE A 286 10.16 13.17 20.15
CA PHE A 286 11.12 14.22 19.83
C PHE A 286 10.48 15.60 19.59
N GLU A 287 9.21 15.64 19.26
CA GLU A 287 8.47 16.89 19.08
C GLU A 287 7.75 17.33 20.35
N ARG A 288 7.18 16.40 21.09
CA ARG A 288 6.29 16.66 22.23
C ARG A 288 7.03 16.69 23.55
N GLY A 289 8.14 15.95 23.66
CA GLY A 289 8.92 15.84 24.88
C GLY A 289 8.85 14.46 25.53
N VAL A 290 8.93 14.41 26.86
CA VAL A 290 9.03 13.19 27.64
C VAL A 290 7.77 13.01 28.51
N ARG A 291 7.29 11.78 28.56
CA ARG A 291 6.20 11.36 29.43
C ARG A 291 6.65 10.22 30.35
N LYS A 292 6.40 10.39 31.64
CA LYS A 292 6.70 9.41 32.69
C LYS A 292 5.44 8.80 33.33
N ASP A 293 4.33 9.51 33.26
CA ASP A 293 3.04 9.11 33.82
C ASP A 293 2.09 8.72 32.68
N PHE A 294 1.99 7.43 32.40
CA PHE A 294 1.26 6.90 31.24
C PHE A 294 -0.27 7.00 31.41
N GLY A 295 -0.77 7.29 32.62
CA GLY A 295 -2.16 7.66 32.87
C GLY A 295 -2.52 9.11 32.56
N ALA A 296 -1.50 10.00 32.51
CA ALA A 296 -1.64 11.41 32.15
C ALA A 296 -1.18 11.65 30.70
N GLN A 297 -1.91 12.50 29.98
CA GLN A 297 -1.64 12.78 28.56
C GLN A 297 -0.51 13.79 28.35
N ASP A 298 0.12 14.30 29.40
CA ASP A 298 1.00 15.44 29.34
C ASP A 298 2.45 15.05 29.06
N TYR A 299 2.97 15.54 27.93
CA TYR A 299 4.40 15.52 27.61
C TYR A 299 5.06 16.80 28.10
N HIS A 300 6.24 16.67 28.67
CA HIS A 300 7.11 17.79 29.02
C HIS A 300 8.09 18.07 27.87
N GLY A 301 7.92 19.21 27.22
CA GLY A 301 8.71 19.59 26.05
C GLY A 301 10.18 19.78 26.35
N PHE A 302 10.99 19.72 25.30
CA PHE A 302 12.41 20.00 25.37
C PHE A 302 12.70 21.51 25.40
N SER A 303 13.59 21.94 26.28
CA SER A 303 14.07 23.33 26.36
C SER A 303 15.54 23.36 25.94
N ALA A 304 15.89 24.28 25.07
CA ALA A 304 17.29 24.52 24.70
C ALA A 304 18.03 25.24 25.83
N THR A 305 19.09 24.59 26.34
CA THR A 305 19.99 25.18 27.31
C THR A 305 21.42 24.84 26.90
N SER A 306 22.28 25.86 26.77
CA SER A 306 23.69 25.68 26.38
C SER A 306 23.92 24.89 25.07
N GLY A 307 22.99 24.98 24.09
CA GLY A 307 23.12 24.33 22.78
C GLY A 307 22.59 22.89 22.69
N ALA A 308 22.10 22.31 23.76
CA ALA A 308 21.41 21.02 23.78
C ALA A 308 19.96 21.20 24.27
N ALA A 309 19.04 20.37 23.80
CA ALA A 309 17.64 20.39 24.21
C ALA A 309 17.40 19.30 25.27
N TYR A 310 16.92 19.72 26.42
CA TYR A 310 16.60 18.83 27.55
C TYR A 310 15.14 18.96 27.98
N SER A 311 14.54 17.89 28.42
CA SER A 311 13.26 17.91 29.09
C SER A 311 13.45 17.97 30.60
N HIS A 312 13.04 19.07 31.21
CA HIS A 312 13.18 19.34 32.63
C HIS A 312 12.14 20.37 33.10
N THR A 313 11.96 20.47 34.40
CA THR A 313 11.29 21.59 35.04
C THR A 313 12.30 22.53 35.66
N SER A 314 11.97 23.78 35.85
CA SER A 314 12.88 24.73 36.46
C SER A 314 12.12 25.71 37.38
N PHE A 315 12.82 26.17 38.41
CA PHE A 315 12.40 27.26 39.26
C PHE A 315 13.60 28.22 39.52
N THR A 316 13.36 29.38 40.00
CA THR A 316 14.41 30.38 40.30
C THR A 316 14.36 30.76 41.77
N ASP A 317 15.54 30.87 42.37
CA ASP A 317 15.76 31.49 43.66
C ASP A 317 16.59 32.77 43.43
N ALA A 318 16.12 33.90 43.93
CA ALA A 318 16.72 35.20 43.75
C ALA A 318 17.63 35.64 44.92
N THR A 319 17.75 34.81 45.92
CA THR A 319 18.39 35.12 47.20
C THR A 319 19.66 34.30 47.45
N CYS A 320 20.18 33.63 46.40
CA CYS A 320 21.38 32.82 46.55
C CYS A 320 22.63 33.72 46.69
N ASP A 321 23.57 33.24 47.52
CA ASP A 321 24.89 33.88 47.73
C ASP A 321 26.01 32.93 47.30
N THR A 322 26.87 33.42 46.41
CA THR A 322 28.04 32.65 45.91
C THR A 322 29.33 33.30 46.29
N THR A 323 30.36 32.51 46.61
CA THR A 323 31.71 32.97 46.87
C THR A 323 32.67 32.40 45.84
N ASN A 324 33.48 33.27 45.20
CA ASN A 324 34.44 32.83 44.18
C ASN A 324 35.40 31.79 44.75
N THR A 325 35.60 30.69 43.99
CA THR A 325 36.42 29.51 44.35
C THR A 325 35.88 28.68 45.52
N ASP A 326 34.61 28.86 45.90
CA ASP A 326 33.91 28.06 46.90
C ASP A 326 32.73 27.30 46.22
N ALA A 327 32.47 26.10 46.67
CA ALA A 327 31.34 25.30 46.21
C ALA A 327 30.08 25.53 47.03
N THR A 328 30.21 26.12 48.23
CA THR A 328 29.10 26.38 49.13
C THR A 328 28.29 27.60 48.61
N VAL A 329 26.99 27.42 48.53
CA VAL A 329 26.03 28.45 48.15
C VAL A 329 25.01 28.64 49.27
N GLY A 330 24.87 29.86 49.76
CA GLY A 330 23.81 30.23 50.71
C GLY A 330 22.52 30.54 49.97
N HIS A 331 21.37 30.29 50.62
CA HIS A 331 20.05 30.67 50.14
C HIS A 331 19.10 30.85 51.35
N ASP A 332 17.96 31.48 51.14
CA ASP A 332 16.97 31.73 52.22
C ASP A 332 15.67 30.87 52.10
N ASP A 333 15.66 29.96 51.15
CA ASP A 333 14.49 29.13 50.85
C ASP A 333 14.52 27.85 51.72
N ASP A 334 13.67 27.81 52.72
CA ASP A 334 13.58 26.73 53.70
C ASP A 334 12.51 25.67 53.37
N ASP A 335 11.92 25.70 52.17
CA ASP A 335 10.84 24.79 51.75
C ASP A 335 11.33 23.44 51.25
N GLY A 336 12.64 23.22 51.16
CA GLY A 336 13.25 21.98 50.66
C GLY A 336 13.09 21.79 49.15
N ALA A 337 12.85 22.86 48.41
CA ALA A 337 12.74 22.82 46.94
C ALA A 337 14.07 22.45 46.25
N ILE A 338 15.21 22.89 46.80
CA ILE A 338 16.53 22.60 46.29
C ILE A 338 16.92 21.19 46.72
N LYS A 339 17.30 20.35 45.76
CA LYS A 339 17.67 18.95 45.99
C LYS A 339 18.96 18.59 45.29
N ALA A 340 19.71 17.65 45.88
CA ALA A 340 20.90 17.09 45.25
C ALA A 340 20.59 16.51 43.85
N GLY A 341 21.49 16.69 42.90
CA GLY A 341 21.33 16.27 41.52
C GLY A 341 20.66 17.29 40.62
N MET A 342 20.09 18.38 41.16
CA MET A 342 19.59 19.48 40.32
C MET A 342 20.74 20.19 39.61
N TRP A 343 20.55 20.47 38.35
CA TRP A 343 21.44 21.31 37.56
C TRP A 343 21.18 22.78 37.85
N VAL A 344 22.24 23.55 38.03
CA VAL A 344 22.16 24.98 38.43
C VAL A 344 22.78 25.87 37.38
N THR A 345 22.05 26.92 37.02
CA THR A 345 22.54 27.95 36.09
C THR A 345 22.34 29.35 36.68
N GLY A 346 23.25 30.24 36.36
CA GLY A 346 23.19 31.60 36.83
C GLY A 346 24.54 32.32 36.80
N THR A 347 24.54 33.59 37.18
CA THR A 347 25.78 34.37 37.23
C THR A 347 26.70 33.84 38.31
N GLY A 348 27.95 33.51 37.94
CA GLY A 348 28.91 32.98 38.87
C GLY A 348 28.88 31.46 39.02
N ILE A 349 28.01 30.77 38.31
CA ILE A 349 27.97 29.32 38.24
C ILE A 349 28.82 28.83 37.07
N PRO A 350 29.67 27.79 37.27
CA PRO A 350 30.41 27.17 36.17
C PRO A 350 29.51 26.62 35.07
N THR A 351 29.97 26.78 33.83
CA THR A 351 29.24 26.24 32.64
C THR A 351 30.05 25.17 31.89
N VAL A 352 31.24 24.86 32.34
CA VAL A 352 32.10 23.80 31.77
C VAL A 352 32.97 23.17 32.87
N PRO A 353 32.63 22.00 33.41
CA PRO A 353 31.32 21.32 33.28
C PRO A 353 30.21 22.12 33.94
N ASP A 354 28.97 21.93 33.51
CA ASP A 354 27.81 22.52 34.18
C ASP A 354 27.73 22.05 35.62
N ALA A 355 27.41 22.95 36.53
CA ALA A 355 27.38 22.62 37.95
C ALA A 355 26.03 22.02 38.36
N THR A 356 26.06 21.06 39.24
CA THR A 356 24.90 20.49 39.90
C THR A 356 24.93 20.74 41.40
N VAL A 357 23.79 20.62 42.07
CA VAL A 357 23.73 20.54 43.53
C VAL A 357 24.35 19.19 43.95
N SER A 358 25.52 19.22 44.55
CA SER A 358 26.21 18.02 45.02
C SER A 358 25.57 17.45 46.29
N SER A 359 25.21 18.34 47.21
CA SER A 359 24.50 18.00 48.45
C SER A 359 23.80 19.23 49.02
N VAL A 360 22.72 19.03 49.74
CA VAL A 360 22.07 20.06 50.58
C VAL A 360 22.56 19.87 51.98
N THR A 361 23.26 20.89 52.50
CA THR A 361 23.96 20.82 53.82
C THR A 361 23.06 21.31 54.95
N SER A 362 22.14 22.23 54.66
CA SER A 362 21.13 22.73 55.62
C SER A 362 19.96 23.33 54.83
N ASP A 363 18.95 23.83 55.57
CA ASP A 363 17.79 24.53 54.95
C ASP A 363 18.16 25.86 54.32
N THR A 364 19.42 26.32 54.45
CA THR A 364 19.96 27.59 53.94
C THR A 364 21.27 27.48 53.17
N GLU A 365 21.77 26.27 52.97
CA GLU A 365 23.05 26.04 52.29
C GLU A 365 23.08 24.77 51.50
N PHE A 366 23.66 24.82 50.32
CA PHE A 366 23.95 23.61 49.49
C PHE A 366 25.34 23.70 48.86
N GLU A 367 25.88 22.56 48.45
CA GLU A 367 27.16 22.46 47.78
C GLU A 367 26.99 22.23 46.30
N LEU A 368 27.71 22.97 45.48
CA LEU A 368 27.85 22.72 44.03
C LEU A 368 28.85 21.60 43.77
N SER A 369 28.68 20.93 42.63
CA SER A 369 29.65 19.93 42.11
C SER A 369 30.99 20.56 41.68
N ALA A 370 31.04 21.88 41.50
CA ALA A 370 32.21 22.63 41.14
C ALA A 370 32.15 24.03 41.78
N ASN A 371 33.31 24.63 42.09
CA ASN A 371 33.40 25.93 42.76
C ASN A 371 32.78 27.06 41.89
N ALA A 372 32.05 27.95 42.53
CA ALA A 372 31.56 29.16 41.93
C ALA A 372 32.70 30.01 41.33
N THR A 373 32.41 30.70 40.25
CA THR A 373 33.40 31.51 39.47
C THR A 373 33.37 33.01 39.80
N ALA A 374 32.39 33.42 40.61
CA ALA A 374 32.25 34.81 41.07
C ALA A 374 31.64 34.87 42.47
N THR A 375 31.93 35.96 43.19
CA THR A 375 31.25 36.31 44.43
C THR A 375 30.09 37.22 44.15
N ASN A 376 28.88 36.81 44.53
CA ASN A 376 27.64 37.54 44.36
C ASN A 376 26.78 37.39 45.64
N ASP A 377 26.12 38.51 46.04
CA ASP A 377 25.25 38.57 47.22
C ASP A 377 24.22 39.73 47.01
N PRO A 378 22.94 39.44 46.72
CA PRO A 378 22.41 38.15 46.25
C PRO A 378 22.53 37.95 44.74
N VAL A 379 22.33 36.71 44.27
CA VAL A 379 22.25 36.35 42.86
C VAL A 379 21.04 35.44 42.60
N THR A 380 20.39 35.66 41.48
CA THR A 380 19.34 34.77 41.03
C THR A 380 19.96 33.54 40.38
N LEU A 381 19.71 32.38 40.95
CA LEU A 381 20.06 31.11 40.36
C LEU A 381 18.82 30.39 39.84
N THR A 382 18.96 29.62 38.76
CA THR A 382 17.92 28.81 38.21
C THR A 382 18.29 27.31 38.46
N PHE A 383 17.40 26.61 39.12
CA PHE A 383 17.51 25.21 39.42
C PHE A 383 16.67 24.44 38.40
N HIS A 384 17.28 23.46 37.77
CA HIS A 384 16.62 22.60 36.81
C HIS A 384 16.52 21.20 37.42
N SER A 385 15.30 20.71 37.57
CA SER A 385 15.05 19.36 38.08
C SER A 385 14.57 18.46 36.97
N GLY A 386 15.07 17.22 36.95
CA GLY A 386 14.56 16.16 36.13
C GLY A 386 13.20 15.64 36.66
N PHE A 387 12.72 14.59 36.04
CA PHE A 387 11.47 13.96 36.43
C PHE A 387 11.66 13.06 37.66
N THR A 388 10.60 12.92 38.46
CA THR A 388 10.51 11.92 39.52
C THR A 388 9.60 10.78 39.08
N ILE A 389 10.09 9.53 39.14
CA ILE A 389 9.35 8.33 38.77
C ILE A 389 9.13 7.48 40.01
N LYS A 390 7.91 7.52 40.56
CA LYS A 390 7.59 6.95 41.88
C LYS A 390 7.36 5.44 41.89
N GLY A 391 7.04 4.85 40.76
CA GLY A 391 6.74 3.43 40.67
C GLY A 391 6.67 2.89 39.23
N PRO A 392 6.62 1.57 39.08
CA PRO A 392 6.57 0.92 37.78
C PRO A 392 5.27 1.20 37.03
N SER A 393 5.35 1.31 35.71
CA SER A 393 4.20 1.29 34.81
C SER A 393 3.58 -0.13 34.75
N ILE A 394 2.34 -0.20 34.34
CA ILE A 394 1.67 -1.46 33.99
C ILE A 394 2.02 -1.91 32.56
N ASP A 395 2.53 -0.99 31.72
CA ASP A 395 2.87 -1.26 30.35
C ASP A 395 4.25 -1.92 30.25
N THR A 396 4.35 -2.94 29.42
CA THR A 396 5.57 -3.67 29.13
C THR A 396 5.87 -3.62 27.64
N TYR A 397 7.11 -3.96 27.25
CA TYR A 397 7.47 -4.04 25.83
C TYR A 397 6.52 -4.98 25.08
N GLU A 398 6.19 -6.13 25.66
CA GLU A 398 5.29 -7.11 25.08
C GLU A 398 3.86 -6.60 24.95
N SER A 399 3.36 -5.87 25.96
CA SER A 399 1.98 -5.31 25.88
C SER A 399 1.84 -4.24 24.82
N ILE A 400 2.91 -3.46 24.60
CA ILE A 400 2.94 -2.39 23.60
C ILE A 400 3.13 -2.94 22.19
N ASN A 401 4.01 -3.93 22.02
CA ASN A 401 4.45 -4.40 20.71
C ASN A 401 3.78 -5.72 20.26
N GLY A 402 3.18 -6.47 21.17
CA GLY A 402 2.51 -7.73 20.85
C GLY A 402 3.46 -8.91 20.63
N PHE A 403 4.74 -8.78 20.98
CA PHE A 403 5.73 -9.86 20.94
C PHE A 403 6.85 -9.58 21.94
N SER A 404 7.60 -10.63 22.32
CA SER A 404 8.74 -10.47 23.22
C SER A 404 9.99 -10.00 22.48
N PRO A 405 10.80 -9.07 23.06
CA PRO A 405 12.03 -8.62 22.44
C PRO A 405 13.08 -9.74 22.27
N ASP A 406 13.01 -10.80 23.10
CA ASP A 406 13.91 -11.95 23.03
C ASP A 406 13.71 -12.82 21.78
N ILE A 407 12.54 -12.74 21.15
CA ILE A 407 12.22 -13.49 19.91
C ILE A 407 12.92 -12.87 18.70
N GLY A 408 13.19 -11.57 18.74
CA GLY A 408 13.77 -10.81 17.65
C GLY A 408 12.78 -10.44 16.56
N GLN A 409 13.28 -9.81 15.50
CA GLN A 409 12.54 -9.39 14.33
C GLN A 409 13.25 -9.87 13.05
N ILE A 410 12.47 -10.15 12.01
CA ILE A 410 12.97 -10.40 10.66
C ILE A 410 13.11 -9.06 9.96
N SER A 411 14.34 -8.74 9.51
CA SER A 411 14.61 -7.57 8.68
C SER A 411 14.70 -7.97 7.23
N PHE A 412 14.02 -7.22 6.36
CA PHE A 412 14.10 -7.36 4.91
C PHE A 412 14.93 -6.20 4.34
N GLY A 413 15.70 -6.44 3.28
CA GLY A 413 16.31 -5.38 2.49
C GLY A 413 17.70 -4.92 2.86
N GLN A 414 18.30 -5.35 3.98
CA GLN A 414 19.66 -4.94 4.38
C GLN A 414 20.78 -5.72 3.68
N SER A 415 20.47 -6.90 3.19
CA SER A 415 21.45 -7.78 2.54
C SER A 415 20.86 -8.41 1.31
N ALA A 416 21.70 -8.67 0.31
CA ALA A 416 21.31 -9.38 -0.88
C ALA A 416 20.63 -10.72 -0.52
N GLY A 417 19.44 -10.95 -1.08
CA GLY A 417 18.70 -12.18 -0.90
C GLY A 417 17.66 -12.17 0.23
N LEU A 418 17.51 -11.09 1.01
CA LEU A 418 16.42 -10.95 1.97
C LEU A 418 15.23 -10.28 1.28
N PHE A 419 14.14 -11.01 1.06
CA PHE A 419 12.99 -10.49 0.31
C PHE A 419 11.68 -11.21 0.64
N TYR A 420 10.59 -10.65 0.15
CA TYR A 420 9.30 -11.30 -0.03
C TYR A 420 8.74 -11.00 -1.42
N LYS A 421 7.95 -11.91 -1.99
CA LYS A 421 7.42 -11.76 -3.36
C LYS A 421 6.10 -11.03 -3.45
N THR A 422 5.31 -11.03 -2.41
CA THR A 422 3.99 -10.41 -2.41
C THR A 422 3.61 -9.91 -1.03
N VAL A 423 2.77 -8.90 -0.99
CA VAL A 423 2.36 -8.22 0.24
C VAL A 423 0.91 -7.76 0.13
N THR A 424 0.21 -7.77 1.25
CA THR A 424 -1.08 -7.08 1.42
C THR A 424 -1.25 -6.62 2.86
N VAL A 425 -2.08 -5.59 3.06
CA VAL A 425 -2.46 -5.12 4.39
C VAL A 425 -3.90 -5.58 4.66
N CYS A 426 -4.10 -6.27 5.77
CA CYS A 426 -5.38 -6.82 6.18
C CYS A 426 -5.53 -6.73 7.70
N ASN A 427 -6.69 -6.29 8.17
CA ASN A 427 -7.02 -6.25 9.60
C ASN A 427 -5.90 -5.61 10.47
N MET A 428 -5.44 -4.41 10.07
CA MET A 428 -4.36 -3.64 10.72
C MET A 428 -3.00 -4.37 10.79
N ARG A 429 -2.75 -5.35 9.94
CA ARG A 429 -1.49 -6.12 9.87
C ARG A 429 -0.98 -6.16 8.44
N THR A 430 0.33 -6.20 8.29
CA THR A 430 0.98 -6.52 7.00
C THR A 430 1.19 -8.02 6.89
N PHE A 431 0.78 -8.59 5.78
CA PHE A 431 1.04 -9.98 5.42
C PHE A 431 2.00 -10.02 4.23
N VAL A 432 3.09 -10.75 4.37
CA VAL A 432 4.08 -10.95 3.30
C VAL A 432 4.28 -12.44 3.05
N ALA A 433 4.41 -12.84 1.79
CA ALA A 433 4.54 -14.25 1.44
C ALA A 433 5.69 -14.53 0.46
N HIS A 434 6.09 -15.81 0.40
CA HIS A 434 7.27 -16.27 -0.31
C HIS A 434 8.51 -15.52 0.20
N VAL A 435 8.85 -15.76 1.44
CA VAL A 435 9.85 -15.00 2.18
C VAL A 435 11.21 -15.67 2.17
N ASN A 436 12.27 -14.87 2.12
CA ASN A 436 13.65 -15.31 2.26
C ASN A 436 14.32 -14.46 3.32
N TYR A 437 14.78 -15.08 4.40
CA TYR A 437 15.32 -14.38 5.56
C TYR A 437 16.39 -15.21 6.30
N TYR A 438 17.12 -14.60 7.22
CA TYR A 438 18.13 -15.29 8.02
C TYR A 438 17.48 -16.33 8.94
N LYS A 439 18.08 -17.52 8.98
CA LYS A 439 17.59 -18.67 9.75
C LYS A 439 17.45 -18.42 11.25
N SER A 440 18.34 -17.59 11.79
CA SER A 440 18.31 -17.13 13.18
C SER A 440 19.11 -15.84 13.33
N THR A 441 18.86 -15.09 14.41
CA THR A 441 19.63 -13.90 14.76
C THR A 441 21.12 -14.20 14.79
N GLY A 442 21.93 -13.39 14.10
CA GLY A 442 23.38 -13.59 13.98
C GLY A 442 23.84 -14.68 13.01
N SER A 443 22.92 -15.37 12.32
CA SER A 443 23.26 -16.33 11.26
C SER A 443 23.49 -15.59 9.94
N SER A 444 24.46 -16.07 9.15
CA SER A 444 24.62 -15.68 7.75
C SER A 444 23.87 -16.62 6.79
N GLU A 445 23.21 -17.66 7.29
CA GLU A 445 22.47 -18.63 6.50
C GLU A 445 21.06 -18.11 6.20
N ILE A 446 20.77 -17.88 4.93
CA ILE A 446 19.47 -17.45 4.42
C ILE A 446 18.60 -18.67 4.19
N LYS A 447 17.32 -18.58 4.55
CA LYS A 447 16.33 -19.63 4.37
C LYS A 447 15.14 -19.15 3.54
N LEU A 448 14.98 -19.75 2.37
CA LEU A 448 13.80 -19.55 1.52
C LEU A 448 12.62 -20.37 2.03
N MET A 449 11.50 -19.71 2.26
CA MET A 449 10.23 -20.29 2.72
C MET A 449 9.12 -19.92 1.71
N PRO A 450 8.98 -20.69 0.62
CA PRO A 450 8.01 -20.38 -0.43
C PRO A 450 6.56 -20.55 0.00
N ASP A 451 6.31 -21.40 1.01
CA ASP A 451 5.00 -21.77 1.54
C ASP A 451 4.60 -20.99 2.80
N ARG A 452 5.40 -19.98 3.17
CA ARG A 452 5.22 -19.20 4.39
C ARG A 452 4.65 -17.83 4.11
N ILE A 453 3.65 -17.46 4.91
CA ILE A 453 3.14 -16.10 5.06
C ILE A 453 3.59 -15.62 6.43
N LEU A 454 4.38 -14.54 6.49
CA LEU A 454 4.66 -13.82 7.72
C LEU A 454 3.63 -12.72 7.90
N TYR A 455 3.34 -12.38 9.15
CA TYR A 455 2.46 -11.27 9.48
C TYR A 455 2.99 -10.47 10.66
N THR A 456 2.52 -9.22 10.74
CA THR A 456 2.92 -8.29 11.79
C THR A 456 1.92 -8.28 12.95
N PRO A 457 2.30 -7.83 14.16
CA PRO A 457 1.35 -7.44 15.18
C PRO A 457 0.41 -6.33 14.69
N PRO A 458 -0.78 -6.16 15.28
CA PRO A 458 -1.72 -5.11 14.87
C PRO A 458 -1.09 -3.71 14.99
N GLY A 459 -1.22 -2.89 13.95
CA GLY A 459 -0.67 -1.53 13.92
C GLY A 459 0.85 -1.42 13.79
N LYS A 460 1.57 -2.54 13.65
CA LYS A 460 3.05 -2.57 13.56
C LYS A 460 3.47 -3.08 12.17
N TYR A 461 3.38 -2.24 11.16
CA TYR A 461 3.41 -2.66 9.75
C TYR A 461 4.77 -3.12 9.20
N ASP A 462 5.89 -2.81 9.86
CA ASP A 462 7.25 -3.25 9.48
C ASP A 462 7.88 -4.25 10.47
N THR A 463 7.15 -4.62 11.51
CA THR A 463 7.64 -5.51 12.56
C THR A 463 7.24 -6.95 12.25
N PHE A 464 8.21 -7.81 11.91
CA PHE A 464 7.97 -9.22 11.58
C PHE A 464 8.62 -10.15 12.60
N PRO A 465 7.93 -10.50 13.71
CA PRO A 465 8.44 -11.50 14.64
C PRO A 465 8.54 -12.87 13.97
N PRO A 466 9.63 -13.64 14.15
CA PRO A 466 9.84 -14.92 13.47
C PRO A 466 8.82 -16.01 13.84
N ASN A 467 8.10 -15.85 14.92
CA ASN A 467 7.05 -16.76 15.39
C ASN A 467 5.65 -16.43 14.86
N GLN A 468 5.47 -15.27 14.20
CA GLN A 468 4.20 -14.86 13.61
C GLN A 468 4.16 -15.26 12.13
N PHE A 469 3.73 -16.49 11.86
CA PHE A 469 3.65 -17.01 10.49
C PHE A 469 2.51 -18.02 10.31
N ILE A 470 2.13 -18.20 9.06
CA ILE A 470 1.19 -19.22 8.60
C ILE A 470 1.88 -20.04 7.51
N ASP A 471 1.97 -21.35 7.67
CA ASP A 471 2.49 -22.26 6.64
C ASP A 471 1.33 -23.03 6.01
N ILE A 472 1.15 -22.90 4.69
CA ILE A 472 0.05 -23.55 3.95
C ILE A 472 0.58 -24.16 2.65
N GLY A 473 0.13 -25.37 2.34
CA GLY A 473 0.54 -26.08 1.12
C GLY A 473 2.02 -26.45 1.15
N ILE A 474 2.50 -26.92 2.31
CA ILE A 474 3.92 -27.17 2.54
C ILE A 474 4.44 -28.24 1.59
N ASN A 475 5.51 -27.94 0.84
CA ASN A 475 6.20 -28.83 -0.09
C ASN A 475 5.29 -29.35 -1.24
N ASP A 476 4.33 -28.56 -1.68
CA ASP A 476 3.48 -28.86 -2.84
C ASP A 476 4.18 -28.57 -4.19
N GLY A 477 5.36 -27.97 -4.16
CA GLY A 477 6.16 -27.61 -5.33
C GLY A 477 5.76 -26.28 -5.95
N GLU A 478 4.88 -25.52 -5.32
CA GLU A 478 4.44 -24.19 -5.73
C GLU A 478 4.84 -23.13 -4.70
N ASP A 479 4.99 -21.92 -5.12
CA ASP A 479 5.27 -20.77 -4.28
C ASP A 479 4.10 -19.77 -4.30
N PHE A 480 3.99 -18.95 -3.25
CA PHE A 480 3.03 -17.86 -3.25
C PHE A 480 3.40 -16.81 -4.29
N THR A 481 2.41 -16.43 -5.09
CA THR A 481 2.55 -15.49 -6.20
C THR A 481 1.83 -14.17 -5.95
N ALA A 482 0.70 -14.20 -5.24
CA ALA A 482 -0.05 -12.99 -4.91
C ALA A 482 -0.76 -13.14 -3.55
N LEU A 483 -0.84 -12.05 -2.82
CA LEU A 483 -1.71 -11.87 -1.67
C LEU A 483 -2.67 -10.73 -1.95
N GLU A 484 -3.93 -10.90 -1.56
CA GLU A 484 -4.92 -9.82 -1.61
C GLU A 484 -5.89 -9.95 -0.43
N SER A 485 -6.47 -8.83 -0.01
CA SER A 485 -7.37 -8.80 1.13
C SER A 485 -8.73 -8.21 0.79
N PHE A 486 -9.77 -8.73 1.41
CA PHE A 486 -11.12 -8.15 1.32
C PHE A 486 -11.81 -8.22 2.69
N GLY A 487 -11.96 -7.07 3.33
CA GLY A 487 -12.38 -7.00 4.72
C GLY A 487 -11.36 -7.68 5.64
N THR A 488 -11.78 -8.73 6.32
CA THR A 488 -10.94 -9.54 7.22
C THR A 488 -10.58 -10.91 6.64
N LYS A 489 -10.74 -11.08 5.33
CA LYS A 489 -10.35 -12.30 4.62
C LYS A 489 -9.08 -12.07 3.82
N LEU A 490 -8.15 -12.97 3.95
CA LEU A 490 -6.90 -12.99 3.20
C LEU A 490 -6.99 -14.07 2.11
N LEU A 491 -6.83 -13.66 0.86
CA LEU A 491 -6.73 -14.55 -0.30
C LEU A 491 -5.25 -14.72 -0.65
N ALA A 492 -4.76 -15.92 -0.54
CA ALA A 492 -3.38 -16.29 -0.83
C ALA A 492 -3.31 -17.20 -2.06
N PHE A 493 -2.69 -16.69 -3.10
CA PHE A 493 -2.58 -17.38 -4.39
C PHE A 493 -1.21 -18.00 -4.55
N LYS A 494 -1.20 -19.25 -4.98
CA LYS A 494 -0.06 -19.94 -5.64
C LYS A 494 -0.33 -20.03 -7.13
N ASN A 495 0.60 -20.62 -7.90
CA ASN A 495 0.43 -20.76 -9.35
C ASN A 495 -0.86 -21.49 -9.75
N SER A 496 -1.24 -22.56 -9.05
CA SER A 496 -2.44 -23.32 -9.36
C SER A 496 -3.52 -23.26 -8.30
N THR A 497 -3.20 -22.89 -7.06
CA THR A 497 -4.10 -23.01 -5.91
C THR A 497 -4.40 -21.65 -5.27
N LEU A 498 -5.64 -21.46 -4.87
CA LEU A 498 -6.11 -20.34 -4.06
C LEU A 498 -6.48 -20.85 -2.66
N TYR A 499 -5.96 -20.19 -1.64
CA TYR A 499 -6.33 -20.37 -0.23
C TYR A 499 -7.07 -19.14 0.27
N ILE A 500 -8.16 -19.35 1.00
CA ILE A 500 -8.91 -18.28 1.66
C ILE A 500 -8.78 -18.50 3.16
N ILE A 501 -8.24 -17.50 3.85
CA ILE A 501 -7.92 -17.54 5.27
C ILE A 501 -8.76 -16.50 5.98
N ASP A 502 -9.38 -16.91 7.08
CA ASP A 502 -10.10 -16.01 7.97
C ASP A 502 -9.13 -15.47 9.03
N VAL A 503 -8.91 -14.15 9.01
CA VAL A 503 -8.08 -13.42 9.96
C VAL A 503 -8.92 -12.39 10.75
N THR A 504 -10.20 -12.69 10.97
CA THR A 504 -11.15 -11.79 11.63
C THR A 504 -10.85 -11.61 13.11
N SER A 505 -10.43 -12.68 13.79
CA SER A 505 -10.12 -12.61 15.22
C SER A 505 -8.88 -11.74 15.48
N PRO A 506 -8.89 -10.91 16.54
CA PRO A 506 -7.67 -10.26 17.01
C PRO A 506 -6.64 -11.26 17.55
N ASP A 507 -7.08 -12.43 18.03
CA ASP A 507 -6.22 -13.56 18.43
C ASP A 507 -5.86 -14.40 17.20
N ASP A 508 -4.57 -14.44 16.85
CA ASP A 508 -4.06 -15.17 15.70
C ASP A 508 -4.17 -16.70 15.85
N MET A 509 -4.31 -17.21 17.08
CA MET A 509 -4.55 -18.61 17.37
C MET A 509 -5.95 -19.09 16.92
N GLU A 510 -6.87 -18.18 16.70
CA GLU A 510 -8.23 -18.46 16.21
C GLU A 510 -8.36 -18.37 14.69
N TRP A 511 -7.28 -17.99 13.99
CA TRP A 511 -7.30 -17.94 12.54
C TRP A 511 -7.36 -19.31 11.92
N PHE A 512 -8.07 -19.44 10.81
CA PHE A 512 -8.24 -20.71 10.15
C PHE A 512 -8.30 -20.61 8.64
N LEU A 513 -7.91 -21.68 7.98
CA LEU A 513 -8.09 -21.87 6.55
C LEU A 513 -9.56 -22.16 6.26
N GLU A 514 -10.26 -21.20 5.68
CA GLU A 514 -11.69 -21.31 5.36
C GLU A 514 -11.92 -22.27 4.18
N SER A 515 -11.14 -22.13 3.12
CA SER A 515 -11.27 -22.99 1.93
C SER A 515 -10.00 -23.05 1.09
N THR A 516 -9.89 -24.12 0.30
CA THR A 516 -8.81 -24.35 -0.67
C THR A 516 -9.44 -24.67 -2.04
N HIS A 517 -8.96 -24.00 -3.07
CA HIS A 517 -9.48 -24.11 -4.43
C HIS A 517 -8.36 -24.41 -5.42
N ASN A 518 -8.27 -25.66 -5.86
CA ASN A 518 -7.30 -26.08 -6.87
C ASN A 518 -7.72 -25.59 -8.26
N GLY A 519 -6.76 -25.20 -9.07
CA GLY A 519 -7.00 -24.71 -10.42
C GLY A 519 -7.40 -23.23 -10.49
N LEU A 520 -7.36 -22.48 -9.38
CA LEU A 520 -7.75 -21.07 -9.30
C LEU A 520 -6.62 -20.13 -8.86
N GLY A 521 -5.38 -20.59 -8.89
CA GLY A 521 -4.21 -19.75 -8.62
C GLY A 521 -3.89 -18.77 -9.76
N VAL A 522 -2.89 -17.90 -9.55
CA VAL A 522 -2.40 -16.91 -10.51
C VAL A 522 -0.88 -16.90 -10.56
N ASP A 523 -0.32 -16.32 -11.62
CA ASP A 523 1.14 -16.31 -11.84
C ASP A 523 1.82 -15.08 -11.22
N LYS A 524 1.09 -13.99 -10.97
CA LYS A 524 1.63 -12.72 -10.45
C LYS A 524 0.57 -11.84 -9.78
N PRO A 525 0.98 -10.87 -8.94
CA PRO A 525 0.04 -9.97 -8.26
C PRO A 525 -0.83 -9.15 -9.22
N ALA A 526 -0.30 -8.71 -10.37
CA ALA A 526 -1.04 -7.91 -11.35
C ALA A 526 -2.22 -8.65 -12.02
N ALA A 527 -2.30 -9.97 -11.87
CA ALA A 527 -3.43 -10.77 -12.33
C ALA A 527 -4.60 -10.80 -11.32
N VAL A 528 -4.48 -10.11 -10.19
CA VAL A 528 -5.48 -10.01 -9.12
C VAL A 528 -5.78 -8.54 -8.86
N ILE A 529 -7.04 -8.20 -8.63
CA ILE A 529 -7.44 -6.84 -8.23
C ILE A 529 -8.61 -6.87 -7.24
N ARG A 530 -8.57 -5.95 -6.30
CA ARG A 530 -9.67 -5.69 -5.40
C ARG A 530 -10.63 -4.67 -6.02
N THR A 531 -11.92 -4.98 -6.00
CA THR A 531 -13.03 -4.13 -6.47
C THR A 531 -14.04 -3.94 -5.35
N GLU A 532 -15.02 -3.07 -5.54
CA GLU A 532 -16.15 -2.93 -4.60
C GLU A 532 -17.04 -4.19 -4.53
N PHE A 533 -17.01 -5.04 -5.57
CA PHE A 533 -17.80 -6.29 -5.66
C PHE A 533 -17.08 -7.50 -5.05
N GLY A 534 -15.79 -7.37 -4.72
CA GLY A 534 -14.94 -8.44 -4.23
C GLY A 534 -13.57 -8.45 -4.89
N ILE A 535 -12.86 -9.56 -4.77
CA ILE A 535 -11.56 -9.78 -5.42
C ILE A 535 -11.79 -10.48 -6.75
N CYS A 536 -11.24 -9.91 -7.82
CA CYS A 536 -11.28 -10.46 -9.16
C CYS A 536 -9.89 -10.89 -9.60
N TRP A 537 -9.81 -11.97 -10.38
CA TRP A 537 -8.54 -12.42 -10.96
C TRP A 537 -8.74 -13.06 -12.34
N ALA A 538 -7.70 -12.97 -13.14
CA ALA A 538 -7.66 -13.54 -14.48
C ALA A 538 -6.55 -14.56 -14.61
N ARG A 539 -6.84 -15.65 -15.31
CA ARG A 539 -5.87 -16.67 -15.67
C ARG A 539 -6.26 -17.30 -17.00
N LYS A 540 -5.35 -18.07 -17.59
CA LYS A 540 -5.56 -18.76 -18.87
C LYS A 540 -6.85 -19.61 -18.93
N THR A 541 -7.32 -20.12 -17.80
CA THR A 541 -8.48 -21.01 -17.74
C THR A 541 -9.80 -20.32 -17.44
N GLY A 542 -9.78 -19.05 -17.09
CA GLY A 542 -11.00 -18.30 -16.76
C GLY A 542 -10.72 -16.98 -16.06
N ILE A 543 -11.76 -16.17 -15.95
CA ILE A 543 -11.83 -14.94 -15.20
C ILE A 543 -12.83 -15.16 -14.07
N TYR A 544 -12.43 -14.85 -12.85
CA TYR A 544 -13.17 -15.19 -11.64
C TYR A 544 -13.34 -13.98 -10.76
N ALA A 545 -14.37 -14.00 -9.93
CA ALA A 545 -14.59 -13.08 -8.83
C ALA A 545 -14.94 -13.87 -7.57
N TRP A 546 -14.49 -13.35 -6.41
CA TRP A 546 -14.87 -13.87 -5.12
C TRP A 546 -15.36 -12.74 -4.21
N SER A 547 -16.42 -13.02 -3.47
CA SER A 547 -16.88 -12.18 -2.37
C SER A 547 -17.39 -13.03 -1.21
N PRO A 548 -17.39 -12.52 0.02
CA PRO A 548 -17.90 -13.28 1.17
C PRO A 548 -19.35 -13.72 1.02
N SER A 549 -20.17 -12.97 0.27
CA SER A 549 -21.60 -13.24 0.10
C SER A 549 -21.93 -14.25 -0.99
N GLN A 550 -21.09 -14.35 -2.03
CA GLN A 550 -21.38 -15.17 -3.22
C GLN A 550 -20.41 -16.35 -3.40
N GLY A 551 -19.28 -16.35 -2.66
CA GLY A 551 -18.20 -17.27 -2.92
C GLY A 551 -17.52 -17.00 -4.26
N ILE A 552 -16.97 -18.03 -4.89
CA ILE A 552 -16.27 -17.90 -6.18
C ILE A 552 -17.27 -18.03 -7.33
N VAL A 553 -17.24 -17.05 -8.23
CA VAL A 553 -18.06 -17.00 -9.45
C VAL A 553 -17.15 -16.94 -10.66
N GLU A 554 -17.36 -17.77 -11.66
CA GLU A 554 -16.70 -17.68 -12.96
C GLU A 554 -17.41 -16.61 -13.82
N LEU A 555 -16.77 -15.47 -14.02
CA LEU A 555 -17.29 -14.38 -14.84
C LEU A 555 -17.28 -14.78 -16.33
N SER A 556 -16.25 -15.48 -16.78
CA SER A 556 -16.04 -15.91 -18.17
C SER A 556 -16.89 -17.10 -18.61
N ALA A 557 -17.94 -17.45 -17.88
CA ALA A 557 -18.77 -18.62 -18.17
C ALA A 557 -19.41 -18.65 -19.58
N LYS A 558 -19.58 -17.49 -20.23
CA LYS A 558 -20.09 -17.35 -21.60
C LYS A 558 -18.99 -17.40 -22.68
N LEU A 559 -17.72 -17.47 -22.31
CA LEU A 559 -16.59 -17.51 -23.23
C LEU A 559 -16.08 -18.96 -23.36
N ASP A 560 -15.78 -19.39 -24.58
CA ASP A 560 -15.18 -20.69 -24.82
C ASP A 560 -13.68 -20.65 -24.51
N LYS A 561 -13.27 -21.55 -23.62
CA LYS A 561 -11.86 -21.66 -23.18
C LYS A 561 -10.89 -22.08 -24.29
N ASN A 562 -11.41 -22.66 -25.39
CA ASN A 562 -10.62 -23.12 -26.53
C ASN A 562 -10.63 -22.16 -27.73
N LEU A 563 -11.30 -21.03 -27.62
CA LEU A 563 -11.43 -20.02 -28.67
C LEU A 563 -10.94 -18.66 -28.18
N SER A 564 -10.55 -17.80 -29.14
CA SER A 564 -10.40 -16.38 -28.88
C SER A 564 -11.72 -15.80 -28.32
N PRO A 565 -11.71 -14.92 -27.29
CA PRO A 565 -10.51 -14.28 -26.72
C PRO A 565 -9.83 -15.03 -25.56
N MET A 566 -10.38 -16.16 -25.12
CA MET A 566 -9.84 -16.87 -23.94
C MET A 566 -8.46 -17.51 -24.19
N THR A 567 -8.21 -18.01 -25.43
CA THR A 567 -6.91 -18.58 -25.80
C THR A 567 -5.78 -17.54 -25.81
N ASP A 568 -6.11 -16.29 -25.94
CA ASP A 568 -5.17 -15.18 -26.04
C ASP A 568 -4.71 -14.68 -24.68
N ILE A 569 -5.41 -15.09 -23.61
CA ILE A 569 -4.99 -14.84 -22.23
C ILE A 569 -3.77 -15.72 -21.91
N THR A 570 -2.59 -15.15 -22.05
CA THR A 570 -1.32 -15.86 -21.84
C THR A 570 -0.52 -15.34 -20.65
N ASP A 571 -0.55 -14.03 -20.41
CA ASP A 571 0.11 -13.34 -19.30
C ASP A 571 -0.72 -12.12 -18.86
N PRO A 572 -1.86 -12.36 -18.19
CA PRO A 572 -2.87 -11.33 -17.96
C PRO A 572 -2.45 -10.30 -16.92
N VAL A 573 -2.92 -9.07 -17.14
CA VAL A 573 -2.96 -8.00 -16.14
C VAL A 573 -4.38 -7.48 -16.05
N ILE A 574 -4.84 -7.27 -14.83
CA ILE A 574 -6.23 -6.87 -14.56
C ILE A 574 -6.28 -5.49 -13.91
N GLY A 575 -7.26 -4.69 -14.29
CA GLY A 575 -7.55 -3.38 -13.74
C GLY A 575 -9.04 -3.20 -13.48
N TYR A 576 -9.40 -2.24 -12.66
CA TYR A 576 -10.78 -1.91 -12.37
C TYR A 576 -11.01 -0.41 -12.57
N TYR A 577 -12.06 -0.06 -13.31
CA TYR A 577 -12.50 1.32 -13.55
C TYR A 577 -13.79 1.58 -12.77
N PRO A 578 -13.71 2.32 -11.65
CA PRO A 578 -14.84 2.45 -10.73
C PRO A 578 -16.04 3.21 -11.29
N GLN A 579 -15.81 4.25 -12.10
CA GLN A 579 -16.90 5.11 -12.62
C GLN A 579 -18.01 4.34 -13.35
N ASP A 580 -17.64 3.34 -14.15
CA ASP A 580 -18.58 2.54 -14.92
C ASP A 580 -18.64 1.08 -14.46
N SER A 581 -17.95 0.74 -13.35
CA SER A 581 -17.86 -0.62 -12.82
C SER A 581 -17.33 -1.61 -13.87
N HIS A 582 -16.29 -1.21 -14.61
CA HIS A 582 -15.66 -2.03 -15.64
C HIS A 582 -14.42 -2.73 -15.12
N LEU A 583 -14.33 -4.03 -15.34
CA LEU A 583 -13.10 -4.81 -15.15
C LEU A 583 -12.37 -4.88 -16.48
N LEU A 584 -11.15 -4.36 -16.52
CA LEU A 584 -10.26 -4.36 -17.67
C LEU A 584 -9.28 -5.53 -17.56
N ILE A 585 -9.27 -6.43 -18.52
CA ILE A 585 -8.38 -7.59 -18.56
C ILE A 585 -7.52 -7.48 -19.81
N ILE A 586 -6.25 -7.15 -19.65
CA ILE A 586 -5.25 -7.19 -20.72
C ILE A 586 -4.81 -8.64 -20.86
N GLN A 587 -4.86 -9.19 -22.07
CA GLN A 587 -4.61 -10.62 -22.30
C GLN A 587 -3.13 -10.99 -22.17
N ASN A 588 -2.22 -10.07 -22.51
CA ASN A 588 -0.78 -10.27 -22.41
C ASN A 588 -0.05 -8.96 -22.11
N CYS A 589 0.65 -8.91 -20.98
CA CYS A 589 1.35 -7.69 -20.57
C CYS A 589 2.71 -7.48 -21.27
N GLY A 590 3.26 -8.49 -21.93
CA GLY A 590 4.61 -8.46 -22.52
C GLY A 590 4.65 -8.14 -24.00
N ALA A 591 3.50 -8.02 -24.69
CA ALA A 591 3.42 -7.81 -26.13
C ALA A 591 2.18 -7.01 -26.50
N ALA A 592 2.10 -6.62 -27.80
CA ALA A 592 0.85 -6.08 -28.35
C ALA A 592 -0.31 -7.05 -28.08
N SER A 593 -1.40 -6.53 -27.52
CA SER A 593 -2.47 -7.35 -26.96
C SER A 593 -3.82 -6.66 -27.10
N ASP A 594 -4.86 -7.48 -27.14
CA ASP A 594 -6.24 -7.07 -26.99
C ASP A 594 -6.64 -7.03 -25.50
N ALA A 595 -7.77 -6.44 -25.18
CA ALA A 595 -8.31 -6.38 -23.83
C ALA A 595 -9.76 -6.83 -23.81
N LEU A 596 -10.16 -7.52 -22.75
CA LEU A 596 -11.54 -7.80 -22.42
C LEU A 596 -12.04 -6.79 -21.40
N ILE A 597 -13.24 -6.30 -21.60
CA ILE A 597 -13.97 -5.50 -20.62
C ILE A 597 -15.14 -6.32 -20.11
N TYR A 598 -15.20 -6.50 -18.80
CA TYR A 598 -16.38 -7.03 -18.13
C TYR A 598 -17.12 -5.88 -17.42
N ASP A 599 -18.37 -5.71 -17.77
CA ASP A 599 -19.26 -4.75 -17.13
C ASP A 599 -20.07 -5.45 -16.03
N PHE A 600 -19.88 -5.05 -14.77
CA PHE A 600 -20.61 -5.63 -13.64
C PHE A 600 -22.11 -5.31 -13.66
N THR A 601 -22.51 -4.23 -14.33
CA THR A 601 -23.94 -3.83 -14.43
C THR A 601 -24.71 -4.78 -15.36
N THR A 602 -24.15 -5.07 -16.54
CA THR A 602 -24.77 -5.94 -17.54
C THR A 602 -24.35 -7.40 -17.40
N LYS A 603 -23.28 -7.67 -16.64
CA LYS A 603 -22.65 -9.00 -16.47
C LYS A 603 -22.23 -9.59 -17.82
N SER A 604 -21.65 -8.77 -18.66
CA SER A 604 -21.30 -9.13 -20.02
C SER A 604 -19.87 -8.70 -20.39
N PHE A 605 -19.29 -9.41 -21.37
CA PHE A 605 -17.98 -9.08 -21.92
C PHE A 605 -18.12 -8.36 -23.25
N THR A 606 -17.17 -7.44 -23.47
CA THR A 606 -16.84 -6.89 -24.79
C THR A 606 -15.32 -6.93 -24.98
N GLU A 607 -14.84 -6.83 -26.21
CA GLU A 607 -13.42 -6.89 -26.53
C GLU A 607 -12.96 -5.55 -27.13
N LEU A 608 -11.78 -5.10 -26.69
CA LEU A 608 -11.05 -4.00 -27.30
C LEU A 608 -9.87 -4.56 -28.07
N GLY A 609 -9.98 -4.59 -29.39
CA GLY A 609 -8.94 -5.10 -30.27
C GLY A 609 -7.77 -4.14 -30.37
N SER A 610 -6.54 -4.70 -30.38
CA SER A 610 -5.29 -3.92 -30.47
C SER A 610 -5.20 -2.84 -29.38
N TYR A 611 -5.54 -3.23 -28.15
CA TYR A 611 -5.59 -2.32 -27.01
C TYR A 611 -4.22 -1.75 -26.66
N THR A 612 -3.19 -2.60 -26.64
CA THR A 612 -1.80 -2.20 -26.40
C THR A 612 -0.93 -2.52 -27.59
N SER A 613 0.04 -1.64 -27.87
CA SER A 613 1.06 -1.85 -28.91
C SER A 613 2.41 -2.27 -28.32
N ASP A 614 2.55 -2.27 -27.00
CA ASP A 614 3.81 -2.47 -26.29
C ASP A 614 3.56 -3.10 -24.92
N ALA A 615 4.63 -3.38 -24.17
CA ALA A 615 4.57 -3.91 -22.81
C ALA A 615 3.86 -2.94 -21.87
N ILE A 616 3.12 -3.50 -20.92
CA ILE A 616 2.33 -2.76 -19.93
C ILE A 616 2.75 -3.12 -18.50
N SER A 617 2.70 -2.15 -17.59
CA SER A 617 2.87 -2.34 -16.16
C SER A 617 1.65 -3.05 -15.53
N ASN A 618 1.65 -3.20 -14.21
CA ASN A 618 0.42 -3.43 -13.47
C ASN A 618 -0.54 -2.23 -13.64
N ILE A 619 -1.82 -2.45 -13.36
CA ILE A 619 -2.86 -1.43 -13.44
C ILE A 619 -3.25 -1.05 -12.02
N GLN A 620 -3.34 0.24 -11.75
CA GLN A 620 -3.78 0.80 -10.47
C GLN A 620 -5.05 1.61 -10.67
N ASN A 621 -5.89 1.65 -9.67
CA ASN A 621 -7.11 2.45 -9.68
C ASN A 621 -7.25 3.26 -8.38
N ASP A 622 -7.86 4.43 -8.51
CA ASP A 622 -8.38 5.22 -7.40
C ASP A 622 -9.92 5.22 -7.41
N VAL A 623 -10.53 6.24 -6.82
CA VAL A 623 -11.99 6.39 -6.76
C VAL A 623 -12.59 6.55 -8.17
N ASP A 624 -11.91 7.27 -9.07
CA ASP A 624 -12.48 7.74 -10.34
C ASP A 624 -11.71 7.25 -11.58
N ASN A 625 -10.47 6.84 -11.46
CA ASN A 625 -9.58 6.60 -12.59
C ASN A 625 -8.85 5.26 -12.51
N THR A 626 -8.27 4.87 -13.63
CA THR A 626 -7.41 3.70 -13.76
C THR A 626 -6.15 4.13 -14.49
N ILE A 627 -4.99 3.83 -13.95
CA ILE A 627 -3.69 4.28 -14.46
C ILE A 627 -2.74 3.11 -14.68
N PHE A 628 -1.94 3.19 -15.73
CA PHE A 628 -0.91 2.21 -16.08
C PHE A 628 0.18 2.84 -16.94
N SER A 629 1.34 2.21 -17.02
CA SER A 629 2.41 2.56 -17.96
C SER A 629 2.36 1.67 -19.20
N LEU A 630 2.46 2.28 -20.36
CA LEU A 630 2.55 1.61 -21.65
C LEU A 630 3.79 2.16 -22.40
N GLY A 631 4.83 1.35 -22.53
CA GLY A 631 6.13 1.84 -22.96
C GLY A 631 6.61 2.99 -22.04
N THR A 632 7.02 4.10 -22.60
CA THR A 632 7.45 5.30 -21.86
C THR A 632 6.31 6.26 -21.51
N SER A 633 5.06 5.86 -21.63
CA SER A 633 3.89 6.74 -21.43
C SER A 633 3.03 6.26 -20.30
N ILE A 634 2.60 7.20 -19.46
CA ILE A 634 1.52 6.99 -18.49
C ILE A 634 0.18 7.18 -19.18
N ARG A 635 -0.71 6.23 -18.99
CA ARG A 635 -2.02 6.17 -19.62
C ARG A 635 -3.12 5.93 -18.62
N THR A 636 -4.33 6.40 -18.96
CA THR A 636 -5.54 6.08 -18.21
C THR A 636 -6.55 5.40 -19.13
N TYR A 637 -7.28 4.41 -18.59
CA TYR A 637 -8.44 3.83 -19.26
C TYR A 637 -9.56 4.85 -19.30
N SER A 638 -10.32 4.84 -20.36
CA SER A 638 -11.52 5.67 -20.50
C SER A 638 -12.63 4.86 -21.18
N SER A 639 -13.79 4.88 -20.59
CA SER A 639 -15.01 4.36 -21.22
C SER A 639 -15.62 5.31 -22.25
N ALA A 640 -14.99 6.46 -22.51
CA ALA A 640 -15.48 7.45 -23.44
C ALA A 640 -15.52 6.92 -24.89
N GLN A 641 -16.39 7.50 -25.67
CA GLN A 641 -16.54 7.19 -27.09
C GLN A 641 -15.27 7.57 -27.88
N GLY A 642 -14.77 6.65 -28.71
CA GLY A 642 -13.55 6.82 -29.51
C GLY A 642 -13.76 6.56 -30.99
N SER A 643 -12.75 6.92 -31.80
CA SER A 643 -12.79 6.80 -33.27
C SER A 643 -11.95 5.64 -33.82
N THR A 644 -11.85 4.53 -33.08
CA THR A 644 -11.13 3.32 -33.49
C THR A 644 -11.90 2.52 -34.56
N ALA A 645 -11.18 1.61 -35.24
CA ALA A 645 -11.83 0.62 -36.09
C ALA A 645 -12.57 -0.39 -35.21
N TRP A 646 -13.85 -0.66 -35.55
CA TRP A 646 -14.66 -1.56 -34.75
C TRP A 646 -15.32 -2.65 -35.59
N ILE A 647 -15.66 -3.76 -34.94
CA ILE A 647 -16.32 -4.92 -35.53
C ILE A 647 -17.52 -5.30 -34.64
N LEU A 648 -18.64 -5.64 -35.29
CA LEU A 648 -19.81 -6.23 -34.65
C LEU A 648 -20.30 -7.41 -35.48
N GLU A 649 -20.40 -8.60 -34.89
CA GLU A 649 -21.10 -9.73 -35.49
C GLU A 649 -22.24 -10.16 -34.58
N THR A 650 -23.44 -10.16 -35.11
CA THR A 650 -24.66 -10.50 -34.37
C THR A 650 -24.78 -12.00 -34.14
N LYS A 651 -25.75 -12.42 -33.39
CA LYS A 651 -26.31 -13.78 -33.39
C LYS A 651 -26.67 -14.24 -34.81
N ASP A 652 -26.65 -15.53 -35.06
CA ASP A 652 -27.27 -16.13 -36.29
C ASP A 652 -28.77 -16.36 -36.04
N PHE A 653 -29.58 -15.46 -36.55
CA PHE A 653 -31.02 -15.42 -36.30
C PHE A 653 -31.75 -16.47 -37.13
N ASP A 654 -32.33 -17.47 -36.48
CA ASP A 654 -33.23 -18.48 -37.08
C ASP A 654 -34.72 -18.05 -37.08
N PHE A 655 -35.00 -16.86 -36.54
CA PHE A 655 -36.34 -16.28 -36.39
C PHE A 655 -37.32 -17.18 -35.61
N GLY A 656 -36.79 -17.96 -34.67
CA GLY A 656 -37.55 -18.86 -33.81
C GLY A 656 -38.08 -20.13 -34.46
N ASN A 657 -37.79 -20.38 -35.75
CA ASN A 657 -38.15 -21.61 -36.45
C ASN A 657 -37.16 -21.94 -37.58
N PRO A 658 -36.13 -22.71 -37.31
CA PRO A 658 -35.09 -23.07 -38.29
C PRO A 658 -35.63 -23.91 -39.46
N GLY A 659 -36.71 -24.63 -39.26
CA GLY A 659 -37.32 -25.48 -40.28
C GLY A 659 -38.15 -24.77 -41.36
N VAL A 660 -38.29 -23.45 -41.25
CA VAL A 660 -39.10 -22.64 -42.18
C VAL A 660 -38.23 -21.60 -42.87
N LEU A 661 -38.28 -21.52 -44.20
CA LEU A 661 -37.53 -20.52 -44.95
C LEU A 661 -38.19 -19.12 -44.77
N LYS A 662 -37.33 -18.13 -44.61
CA LYS A 662 -37.70 -16.70 -44.48
C LYS A 662 -37.12 -15.94 -45.67
N ARG A 663 -37.85 -14.93 -46.12
CA ARG A 663 -37.35 -13.97 -47.07
C ARG A 663 -37.10 -12.63 -46.36
N PRO A 664 -35.83 -12.31 -46.08
CA PRO A 664 -35.50 -11.00 -45.50
C PRO A 664 -35.81 -9.89 -46.51
N LEU A 665 -36.28 -8.76 -46.03
CA LEU A 665 -36.71 -7.62 -46.85
C LEU A 665 -35.87 -6.37 -46.59
N LYS A 666 -35.70 -6.02 -45.31
CA LYS A 666 -35.00 -4.82 -44.88
C LYS A 666 -34.34 -5.07 -43.53
N LEU A 667 -33.19 -4.46 -43.34
CA LEU A 667 -32.56 -4.24 -42.02
C LEU A 667 -32.66 -2.75 -41.71
N ILE A 668 -33.20 -2.41 -40.58
CA ILE A 668 -33.33 -1.04 -40.08
C ILE A 668 -32.41 -0.93 -38.87
N VAL A 669 -31.44 -0.01 -38.89
CA VAL A 669 -30.50 0.22 -37.80
C VAL A 669 -30.70 1.64 -37.29
N SER A 670 -30.95 1.77 -36.00
CA SER A 670 -30.99 3.04 -35.30
C SER A 670 -29.59 3.33 -34.76
N TYR A 671 -29.06 4.50 -35.04
CA TYR A 671 -27.65 4.83 -34.71
C TYR A 671 -27.48 6.30 -34.33
N SER A 672 -26.36 6.63 -33.73
CA SER A 672 -25.88 7.99 -33.52
C SER A 672 -24.40 8.10 -33.93
N THR A 673 -24.03 9.24 -34.51
CA THR A 673 -22.64 9.55 -34.84
C THR A 673 -22.42 11.06 -34.91
N SER A 674 -21.28 11.53 -34.43
CA SER A 674 -20.91 12.96 -34.48
C SER A 674 -20.40 13.40 -35.85
N SER A 675 -19.99 12.47 -36.71
CA SER A 675 -19.50 12.70 -38.06
C SER A 675 -19.96 11.59 -38.99
N GLY A 676 -20.00 11.82 -40.30
CA GLY A 676 -20.30 10.75 -41.26
C GLY A 676 -19.31 9.62 -41.19
N VAL A 677 -19.76 8.38 -41.03
CA VAL A 677 -18.97 7.17 -40.92
C VAL A 677 -19.32 6.20 -42.04
N THR A 678 -18.32 5.67 -42.73
CA THR A 678 -18.53 4.62 -43.73
C THR A 678 -18.61 3.28 -43.05
N VAL A 679 -19.80 2.67 -43.07
CA VAL A 679 -20.04 1.35 -42.49
C VAL A 679 -20.12 0.33 -43.60
N THR A 680 -19.28 -0.70 -43.50
CA THR A 680 -19.36 -1.89 -44.37
C THR A 680 -20.22 -2.94 -43.66
N SER A 681 -21.27 -3.36 -44.34
CA SER A 681 -22.23 -4.37 -43.85
C SER A 681 -22.11 -5.63 -44.71
N ASN A 682 -21.93 -6.75 -44.04
CA ASN A 682 -21.86 -8.08 -44.63
C ASN A 682 -22.91 -8.98 -43.94
N TYR A 683 -23.19 -10.14 -44.53
CA TYR A 683 -24.08 -11.13 -43.96
C TYR A 683 -23.55 -12.54 -44.15
N TYR A 684 -23.95 -13.44 -43.26
CA TYR A 684 -23.75 -14.86 -43.38
C TYR A 684 -25.12 -15.53 -43.56
N LYS A 685 -25.22 -16.46 -44.47
CA LYS A 685 -26.44 -17.15 -44.80
C LYS A 685 -26.38 -18.61 -44.39
N ASP A 686 -27.40 -19.08 -43.67
CA ASP A 686 -27.62 -20.50 -43.36
C ASP A 686 -26.41 -21.20 -42.67
N GLY A 687 -25.60 -20.41 -41.92
CA GLY A 687 -24.41 -20.88 -41.22
C GLY A 687 -23.13 -20.91 -42.07
N ASP A 688 -23.09 -20.20 -43.20
CA ASP A 688 -21.88 -20.06 -44.02
C ASP A 688 -20.67 -19.55 -43.18
N GLY A 689 -19.49 -20.08 -43.47
CA GLY A 689 -18.27 -19.70 -42.76
C GLY A 689 -17.62 -18.40 -43.29
N ALA A 690 -18.09 -17.87 -44.43
CA ALA A 690 -17.58 -16.62 -45.01
C ALA A 690 -18.71 -15.62 -45.24
N PRO A 691 -18.49 -14.33 -44.96
CA PRO A 691 -19.51 -13.32 -45.16
C PRO A 691 -19.61 -12.89 -46.61
N ASP A 692 -20.84 -12.75 -47.10
CA ASP A 692 -21.17 -12.09 -48.36
C ASP A 692 -21.28 -10.58 -48.19
N GLY A 693 -20.88 -9.81 -49.20
CA GLY A 693 -21.03 -8.35 -49.21
C GLY A 693 -22.50 -7.94 -49.31
N LEU A 694 -22.94 -7.08 -48.42
CA LEU A 694 -24.30 -6.54 -48.43
C LEU A 694 -24.33 -5.07 -48.86
N ASN A 695 -23.59 -4.22 -48.20
CA ASN A 695 -23.56 -2.78 -48.46
C ASN A 695 -22.31 -2.14 -47.85
N SER A 696 -21.74 -1.16 -48.55
CA SER A 696 -20.74 -0.26 -47.98
C SER A 696 -21.20 1.17 -48.31
N SER A 697 -21.53 1.94 -47.28
CA SER A 697 -22.02 3.30 -47.50
C SER A 697 -21.73 4.20 -46.31
N THR A 698 -21.54 5.47 -46.58
CA THR A 698 -21.46 6.49 -45.53
C THR A 698 -22.82 6.67 -44.86
N TRP A 699 -22.86 6.55 -43.55
CA TRP A 699 -24.02 6.90 -42.75
C TRP A 699 -23.86 8.36 -42.32
N ALA A 700 -24.90 9.15 -42.54
CA ALA A 700 -24.83 10.59 -42.32
C ALA A 700 -24.65 10.94 -40.85
N THR A 701 -24.10 12.11 -40.57
CA THR A 701 -24.03 12.66 -39.21
C THR A 701 -25.43 12.70 -38.59
N ALA A 702 -25.54 12.17 -37.39
CA ALA A 702 -26.79 12.03 -36.65
C ALA A 702 -26.54 12.09 -35.15
N SER A 703 -26.20 13.28 -34.65
CA SER A 703 -25.83 13.48 -33.22
C SER A 703 -27.02 13.18 -32.28
N ASN A 704 -28.26 13.38 -32.73
CA ASN A 704 -29.47 13.13 -31.96
C ASN A 704 -30.20 11.83 -32.38
N GLY A 705 -29.54 10.97 -33.13
CA GLY A 705 -30.08 9.73 -33.65
C GLY A 705 -30.50 9.80 -35.11
N GLY A 706 -30.22 8.73 -35.85
CA GLY A 706 -30.56 8.52 -37.23
C GLY A 706 -31.02 7.09 -37.48
N VAL A 707 -31.62 6.85 -38.63
CA VAL A 707 -32.08 5.53 -39.05
C VAL A 707 -31.48 5.20 -40.41
N LYS A 708 -30.79 4.07 -40.49
CA LYS A 708 -30.33 3.49 -41.74
C LYS A 708 -31.17 2.31 -42.13
N VAL A 709 -31.64 2.32 -43.38
CA VAL A 709 -32.38 1.21 -43.95
C VAL A 709 -31.52 0.54 -45.02
N ILE A 710 -31.26 -0.76 -44.85
CA ILE A 710 -30.49 -1.59 -45.79
C ILE A 710 -31.46 -2.58 -46.44
N ASP A 711 -31.44 -2.68 -47.78
CA ASP A 711 -32.27 -3.62 -48.52
C ASP A 711 -31.66 -5.02 -48.48
N LEU A 712 -32.48 -5.99 -48.06
CA LEU A 712 -32.06 -7.40 -47.92
C LEU A 712 -32.70 -8.30 -49.01
N LYS A 713 -33.48 -7.73 -49.95
CA LYS A 713 -34.21 -8.54 -50.92
C LYS A 713 -33.32 -9.40 -51.81
N GLY A 714 -32.07 -8.96 -52.05
CA GLY A 714 -31.06 -9.68 -52.85
C GLY A 714 -30.54 -10.97 -52.22
N ILE A 715 -30.69 -11.16 -50.91
CA ILE A 715 -30.19 -12.34 -50.18
C ILE A 715 -30.94 -13.60 -50.57
N GLY A 716 -32.18 -13.47 -50.98
CA GLY A 716 -33.02 -14.63 -51.30
C GLY A 716 -33.70 -15.24 -50.07
N SER A 717 -33.95 -16.55 -50.11
CA SER A 717 -34.57 -17.27 -49.00
C SER A 717 -33.48 -17.83 -48.07
N VAL A 718 -33.69 -17.70 -46.79
CA VAL A 718 -32.73 -18.15 -45.74
C VAL A 718 -33.43 -18.96 -44.65
N ALA A 719 -32.71 -19.93 -44.08
CA ALA A 719 -33.12 -20.60 -42.86
C ALA A 719 -32.65 -19.77 -41.64
N SER A 720 -31.40 -19.25 -41.69
CA SER A 720 -30.85 -18.32 -40.70
C SER A 720 -30.07 -17.20 -41.33
N LEU A 721 -29.79 -16.13 -40.56
CA LEU A 721 -29.12 -14.94 -41.05
C LEU A 721 -28.33 -14.24 -39.95
N LYS A 722 -27.03 -14.03 -40.12
CA LYS A 722 -26.13 -13.30 -39.24
C LYS A 722 -25.58 -12.08 -39.95
N PHE A 723 -25.39 -10.97 -39.26
CA PHE A 723 -24.83 -9.74 -39.81
C PHE A 723 -23.45 -9.43 -39.24
N LYS A 724 -22.59 -8.87 -40.09
CA LYS A 724 -21.29 -8.32 -39.71
C LYS A 724 -21.23 -6.85 -40.15
N PHE A 725 -20.83 -5.99 -39.21
CA PHE A 725 -20.58 -4.58 -39.43
C PHE A 725 -19.17 -4.24 -39.10
N THR A 726 -18.52 -3.44 -39.94
CA THR A 726 -17.18 -2.89 -39.71
C THR A 726 -17.15 -1.42 -40.10
N ALA A 727 -16.54 -0.59 -39.29
CA ALA A 727 -16.30 0.82 -39.60
C ALA A 727 -15.15 1.38 -38.77
N THR A 728 -14.74 2.60 -39.10
CA THR A 728 -13.79 3.38 -38.32
C THR A 728 -14.40 4.72 -38.01
N GLY A 729 -14.44 5.12 -36.75
CA GLY A 729 -14.99 6.40 -36.34
C GLY A 729 -15.90 6.31 -35.13
N ASN A 730 -16.34 7.46 -34.67
CA ASN A 730 -17.17 7.63 -33.48
C ASN A 730 -18.61 7.25 -33.81
N TYR A 731 -19.09 6.15 -33.23
CA TYR A 731 -20.36 5.53 -33.64
C TYR A 731 -21.06 4.84 -32.47
N GLN A 732 -22.40 4.93 -32.47
CA GLN A 732 -23.26 4.26 -31.51
C GLN A 732 -24.40 3.54 -32.25
N ILE A 733 -24.61 2.27 -31.92
CA ILE A 733 -25.76 1.46 -32.35
C ILE A 733 -26.77 1.41 -31.22
N ASN A 734 -27.99 1.84 -31.46
CA ASN A 734 -29.06 1.85 -30.46
C ASN A 734 -29.92 0.58 -30.55
N ASP A 735 -30.39 0.24 -31.72
CA ASP A 735 -31.21 -0.95 -31.98
C ASP A 735 -31.14 -1.36 -33.45
N MET A 736 -31.58 -2.60 -33.73
CA MET A 736 -31.74 -3.15 -35.07
C MET A 736 -33.08 -3.82 -35.22
N THR A 737 -33.69 -3.73 -36.39
CA THR A 737 -34.92 -4.42 -36.72
C THR A 737 -34.80 -5.10 -38.07
N ILE A 738 -35.06 -6.42 -38.11
CA ILE A 738 -35.09 -7.22 -39.32
C ILE A 738 -36.55 -7.37 -39.77
N VAL A 739 -36.88 -6.92 -40.98
CA VAL A 739 -38.18 -7.09 -41.59
C VAL A 739 -38.14 -8.26 -42.56
N TYR A 740 -38.98 -9.26 -42.37
CA TYR A 740 -38.98 -10.49 -43.16
C TYR A 740 -40.39 -11.03 -43.44
N ARG A 741 -40.48 -12.05 -44.28
CA ARG A 741 -41.68 -12.87 -44.50
C ARG A 741 -41.33 -14.33 -44.42
N THR A 742 -42.16 -15.13 -43.77
CA THR A 742 -42.09 -16.61 -43.84
C THR A 742 -42.60 -17.09 -45.19
N ILE A 743 -41.93 -18.08 -45.80
CA ILE A 743 -42.30 -18.61 -47.15
C ILE A 743 -43.08 -19.88 -47.05
N GLY A 744 -43.08 -20.58 -45.94
CA GLY A 744 -43.87 -21.76 -45.70
C GLY A 744 -43.36 -23.06 -46.39
N LYS A 745 -42.14 -23.04 -46.95
CA LYS A 745 -41.50 -24.25 -47.49
C LYS A 745 -40.33 -24.61 -46.56
N SER A 746 -40.27 -25.92 -46.24
CA SER A 746 -39.09 -26.52 -45.63
C SER A 746 -37.87 -26.31 -46.54
N PRO A 747 -36.64 -26.15 -46.00
CA PRO A 747 -35.42 -26.26 -46.81
C PRO A 747 -35.49 -27.60 -47.56
N SER A 748 -35.46 -27.54 -48.89
CA SER A 748 -35.30 -28.80 -49.64
C SER A 748 -33.94 -29.31 -49.31
N THR A 749 -33.83 -30.51 -48.73
CA THR A 749 -32.57 -31.27 -48.70
C THR A 749 -32.14 -31.39 -50.16
N GLY A 750 -31.11 -30.61 -50.54
CA GLY A 750 -30.44 -30.80 -51.79
C GLY A 750 -29.93 -32.22 -51.84
N GLN A 751 -30.59 -33.07 -52.57
CA GLN A 751 -30.00 -34.30 -53.04
C GLN A 751 -28.87 -33.86 -54.03
N ASN A 752 -27.67 -34.12 -53.62
CA ASN A 752 -26.63 -34.66 -54.53
C ASN A 752 -25.74 -35.58 -53.75
#